data_0f66d2cf3f819e544c1c15a757a8ae1f
#
_entry.id   0f66d2cf3f819e544c1c15a757a8ae1f
#
_cell.length_a   1.000
_cell.length_b   1.000
_cell.length_c   1.000
_cell.angle_alpha   90.00
_cell.angle_beta   90.00
_cell.angle_gamma   90.00
#
_symmetry.space_group_name_H-M   'P 1'
#
loop_
_entity.id
_entity.type
_entity.pdbx_description
1 polymer ?
#
loop_
_entity_poly.entity_id
_entity_poly.type
_entity_poly.pdbx_seq_one_letter_code
_entity_poly.pdbx_strand_id
1 'polypeptide(L)'
;MGIDKEKRQYAQRLFQCLSVSIRPLRVEELAEILAVQFDATAVPLYNEDLRPLDAEEAVLSACSSLVAIVDREGGQIVQFSHFSVKEFLTSNRLATSHERLSCYHILPEQAHTLLARVGLSVLLRLDDKIDRNSMGHFPLAPYAARHWVDHAQFRNVSSHVEEIMERLFDPEKPHFAAWVWLYDVDHHWVDPMFEKHPTQPEAGPLYYAALCGFGGLIGRLLVSHLPDVNSRGGSNTTPLHAATVKGHVEATSILLKSGADPNSRDNLGKVPLHRVSQGGHLVTEQTSLEIAQLLVNSGANVDVADDEGWTPLHVAARNNHRGVAQGLLVSGASLDAWNQNQETPLHLSCSKGKVEVSRFLIDWGSDVQFRDKYGFIPLHSASRYGHVDVARLLLDCGSDVNVREVQHRTPLHFASRYGHLGLARLLIDHNANVNAHTADYWTPLHHASANGHLDIAKFLVEGGGNVDSKNDKEATPLDRAAGNGYLDIACFLVESGATVSARDYDGWTPFHQASYHGHLHIAKFLLESGIDVDIQNGSEQTSLYLASRSGKLDIARFLIENGADIHARDNKGWNSLHIASQNGHLDVVRMLINTGIAVDILNGTQGTPLSLASTGGGIEIGRFLVERGANVNARNNENLAPLHLASQYGRLDMARLLLDNGVDANVQEDNLQSPLHLVSANGHMKVAELLVQRGASVDVYDDKKQTPLYKAASNGKVAIAHLLIDHGANLHSADGIGWTPLHTASYSGHLEVVKLLLRRGADVNYPNEANKTAAELASENGKAEVARLIVEYKADASVLNKICTAQYGADEDGKDGRTASLHAAAEGGNIGVLKSLLEQGADFNIRDEYYRTPLVLAATNGNLDAVRLLIERGAQVESRDVWGWTPLHYASRFGHLEVSRMLVDHGANVNTRQQNLYTPLDLSARNGHFAVAKLLLEHGADIHAVNDHGQTPYQTSQGFGYREVAELIREHGRAD
;
A
#
# COMPACT_ATOMS: atom_id res chain seq x y z
N MET A 1 28.73 -60.07 -7.77
CA MET A 1 27.33 -59.64 -7.50
C MET A 1 26.42 -60.84 -7.63
N GLY A 2 25.77 -61.21 -6.53
CA GLY A 2 24.85 -62.38 -6.48
C GLY A 2 23.43 -62.10 -6.93
N ILE A 3 23.23 -61.19 -7.96
CA ILE A 3 21.90 -60.88 -8.47
C ILE A 3 21.42 -62.01 -9.35
N ASP A 4 20.28 -62.58 -9.02
CA ASP A 4 19.62 -63.65 -9.79
C ASP A 4 19.36 -63.21 -11.23
N LYS A 5 19.46 -64.08 -12.18
CA LYS A 5 19.35 -63.76 -13.63
C LYS A 5 17.98 -63.12 -13.96
N GLU A 6 16.94 -63.52 -13.29
CA GLU A 6 15.59 -62.97 -13.46
C GLU A 6 15.46 -61.55 -12.88
N LYS A 7 16.20 -61.24 -11.81
CA LYS A 7 16.15 -59.93 -11.15
C LYS A 7 17.12 -58.91 -11.76
N ARG A 8 17.92 -59.25 -12.74
CA ARG A 8 18.95 -58.35 -13.34
C ARG A 8 18.36 -57.12 -14.03
N GLN A 9 17.26 -57.26 -14.70
CA GLN A 9 16.59 -56.13 -15.36
C GLN A 9 16.03 -55.13 -14.34
N TYR A 10 15.47 -55.65 -13.25
CA TYR A 10 15.00 -54.79 -12.15
C TYR A 10 16.15 -54.01 -11.49
N ALA A 11 17.24 -54.71 -11.16
CA ALA A 11 18.42 -54.07 -10.58
C ALA A 11 19.04 -53.00 -11.49
N GLN A 12 19.13 -53.28 -12.80
CA GLN A 12 19.60 -52.28 -13.76
C GLN A 12 18.73 -51.02 -13.80
N ARG A 13 17.40 -51.18 -13.85
CA ARG A 13 16.46 -50.05 -13.82
C ARG A 13 16.58 -49.25 -12.53
N LEU A 14 16.63 -49.90 -11.36
CA LEU A 14 16.82 -49.23 -10.08
C LEU A 14 18.11 -48.42 -10.05
N PHE A 15 19.24 -48.98 -10.49
CA PHE A 15 20.51 -48.25 -10.54
C PHE A 15 20.47 -47.07 -11.50
N GLN A 16 19.83 -47.24 -12.67
CA GLN A 16 19.63 -46.13 -13.60
C GLN A 16 18.82 -44.99 -12.92
N CYS A 17 17.71 -45.30 -12.34
CA CYS A 17 16.88 -44.31 -11.63
C CYS A 17 17.62 -43.61 -10.50
N LEU A 18 18.26 -44.36 -9.61
CA LEU A 18 19.01 -43.81 -8.49
C LEU A 18 20.21 -42.98 -8.90
N SER A 19 20.83 -43.26 -10.10
CA SER A 19 22.01 -42.53 -10.56
C SER A 19 21.69 -41.13 -11.06
N VAL A 20 20.49 -40.89 -11.58
CA VAL A 20 20.12 -39.63 -12.25
C VAL A 20 18.92 -38.93 -11.60
N SER A 21 18.34 -39.54 -10.54
CA SER A 21 17.24 -38.87 -9.83
C SER A 21 17.66 -37.55 -9.20
N ILE A 22 16.83 -36.53 -9.33
CA ILE A 22 17.11 -35.14 -8.87
C ILE A 22 17.03 -35.05 -7.35
N ARG A 23 16.14 -35.82 -6.73
CA ARG A 23 16.10 -36.08 -5.30
C ARG A 23 16.10 -37.56 -5.01
N PRO A 24 16.43 -38.00 -3.79
CA PRO A 24 16.26 -39.39 -3.39
C PRO A 24 14.80 -39.86 -3.60
N LEU A 25 14.66 -41.01 -4.22
CA LEU A 25 13.34 -41.62 -4.48
C LEU A 25 12.88 -42.40 -3.23
N ARG A 26 11.58 -42.37 -2.97
CA ARG A 26 10.97 -43.19 -1.92
C ARG A 26 10.86 -44.66 -2.35
N VAL A 27 10.74 -45.53 -1.37
CA VAL A 27 10.58 -46.95 -1.63
C VAL A 27 9.36 -47.22 -2.50
N GLU A 28 8.23 -46.58 -2.21
CA GLU A 28 6.97 -46.73 -2.96
C GLU A 28 7.09 -46.15 -4.38
N GLU A 29 7.85 -45.03 -4.54
CA GLU A 29 8.11 -44.45 -5.87
C GLU A 29 8.93 -45.39 -6.74
N LEU A 30 9.93 -46.04 -6.19
CA LEU A 30 10.73 -47.06 -6.89
C LEU A 30 9.94 -48.30 -7.24
N ALA A 31 9.06 -48.75 -6.34
CA ALA A 31 8.19 -49.90 -6.62
C ALA A 31 7.23 -49.61 -7.80
N GLU A 32 6.74 -48.41 -7.91
CA GLU A 32 5.89 -48.00 -9.05
C GLU A 32 6.69 -47.96 -10.37
N ILE A 33 7.97 -47.58 -10.34
CA ILE A 33 8.85 -47.64 -11.51
C ILE A 33 8.96 -49.12 -12.05
N LEU A 34 9.01 -50.06 -11.16
CA LEU A 34 9.11 -51.49 -11.55
C LEU A 34 7.84 -51.99 -12.23
N ALA A 35 6.69 -51.41 -11.98
CA ALA A 35 5.42 -51.78 -12.61
C ALA A 35 5.26 -51.28 -14.04
N VAL A 36 6.16 -50.45 -14.55
CA VAL A 36 6.14 -49.98 -15.95
C VAL A 36 6.79 -50.98 -16.90
N GLN A 37 6.00 -51.47 -17.84
CA GLN A 37 6.47 -52.37 -18.94
C GLN A 37 6.94 -51.57 -20.13
N PHE A 38 8.10 -51.95 -20.69
CA PHE A 38 8.69 -51.36 -21.88
C PHE A 38 8.65 -52.41 -23.01
N ASP A 39 7.47 -52.55 -23.65
CA ASP A 39 7.32 -53.40 -24.81
C ASP A 39 7.86 -52.70 -26.06
N ALA A 40 7.82 -53.40 -27.22
CA ALA A 40 8.26 -52.86 -28.50
C ALA A 40 7.42 -51.68 -29.01
N THR A 41 6.36 -51.32 -28.34
CA THR A 41 5.55 -50.13 -28.60
C THR A 41 6.20 -48.87 -28.03
N ALA A 42 6.02 -47.74 -28.71
CA ALA A 42 6.65 -46.47 -28.34
C ALA A 42 6.25 -45.96 -26.94
N VAL A 43 5.08 -46.36 -26.47
CA VAL A 43 4.51 -45.89 -25.16
C VAL A 43 4.60 -46.99 -24.11
N PRO A 44 5.32 -46.80 -23.00
CA PRO A 44 5.36 -47.77 -21.93
C PRO A 44 3.97 -47.96 -21.29
N LEU A 45 3.61 -49.20 -21.02
CA LEU A 45 2.36 -49.54 -20.34
C LEU A 45 2.63 -49.77 -18.86
N TYR A 46 1.80 -49.20 -18.03
CA TYR A 46 1.79 -49.53 -16.62
C TYR A 46 0.98 -50.80 -16.40
N ASN A 47 1.54 -51.75 -15.68
CA ASN A 47 0.89 -52.99 -15.33
C ASN A 47 0.82 -53.12 -13.82
N GLU A 48 -0.40 -53.05 -13.29
CA GLU A 48 -0.65 -53.08 -11.85
C GLU A 48 -0.29 -54.42 -11.21
N ASP A 49 -0.40 -55.49 -11.98
CA ASP A 49 -0.02 -56.86 -11.56
C ASP A 49 1.49 -57.01 -11.32
N LEU A 50 2.30 -56.14 -11.90
CA LEU A 50 3.74 -56.11 -11.69
C LEU A 50 4.19 -55.21 -10.55
N ARG A 51 3.28 -54.47 -9.94
CA ARG A 51 3.58 -53.65 -8.76
C ARG A 51 3.83 -54.58 -7.57
N PRO A 52 5.03 -54.53 -6.95
CA PRO A 52 5.33 -55.33 -5.79
C PRO A 52 4.36 -55.07 -4.65
N LEU A 53 3.87 -56.17 -4.00
CA LEU A 53 3.01 -56.07 -2.82
C LEU A 53 3.77 -55.55 -1.62
N ASP A 54 5.05 -55.86 -1.51
CA ASP A 54 6.00 -55.29 -0.56
C ASP A 54 7.10 -54.55 -1.33
N ALA A 55 7.03 -53.24 -1.27
CA ALA A 55 7.91 -52.36 -1.99
C ALA A 55 9.37 -52.40 -1.42
N GLU A 56 9.50 -52.55 -0.11
CA GLU A 56 10.80 -52.62 0.58
C GLU A 56 11.52 -53.93 0.21
N GLU A 57 10.81 -55.07 0.34
CA GLU A 57 11.37 -56.37 -0.03
C GLU A 57 11.77 -56.43 -1.50
N ALA A 58 10.99 -55.84 -2.40
CA ALA A 58 11.29 -55.81 -3.82
C ALA A 58 12.58 -55.03 -4.11
N VAL A 59 12.75 -53.85 -3.52
CA VAL A 59 13.98 -53.05 -3.70
C VAL A 59 15.20 -53.75 -3.10
N LEU A 60 15.10 -54.27 -1.89
CA LEU A 60 16.20 -54.96 -1.22
C LEU A 60 16.55 -56.32 -1.88
N SER A 61 15.56 -57.08 -2.36
CA SER A 61 15.82 -58.35 -3.06
C SER A 61 16.56 -58.16 -4.40
N ALA A 62 16.41 -56.98 -5.02
CA ALA A 62 17.11 -56.66 -6.27
C ALA A 62 18.59 -56.32 -6.04
N CYS A 63 18.97 -55.63 -4.94
CA CYS A 63 20.33 -55.10 -4.79
C CYS A 63 20.69 -54.72 -3.32
N SER A 64 20.40 -55.61 -2.36
CA SER A 64 20.60 -55.37 -0.90
C SER A 64 21.99 -54.91 -0.46
N SER A 65 23.06 -55.23 -1.21
CA SER A 65 24.41 -54.81 -0.84
C SER A 65 24.87 -53.45 -1.42
N LEU A 66 24.16 -52.91 -2.39
CA LEU A 66 24.54 -51.68 -3.11
C LEU A 66 23.63 -50.50 -2.81
N VAL A 67 22.44 -50.75 -2.22
CA VAL A 67 21.49 -49.74 -1.83
C VAL A 67 21.15 -49.85 -0.35
N ALA A 68 20.77 -48.72 0.24
CA ALA A 68 20.32 -48.63 1.62
C ALA A 68 18.96 -47.89 1.65
N ILE A 69 18.08 -48.36 2.51
CA ILE A 69 16.84 -47.65 2.85
C ILE A 69 17.09 -46.86 4.11
N VAL A 70 16.73 -45.59 4.10
CA VAL A 70 16.96 -44.64 5.18
C VAL A 70 15.66 -43.95 5.54
N ASP A 71 15.29 -43.99 6.79
CA ASP A 71 14.13 -43.24 7.29
C ASP A 71 14.42 -41.74 7.32
N ARG A 72 13.55 -40.93 6.78
CA ARG A 72 13.59 -39.47 6.85
C ARG A 72 12.21 -38.91 7.12
N GLU A 73 12.14 -37.65 7.57
CA GLU A 73 10.90 -36.90 7.64
C GLU A 73 10.22 -36.93 6.26
N GLY A 74 9.08 -37.62 6.14
CA GLY A 74 8.34 -37.80 4.91
C GLY A 74 8.41 -39.18 4.26
N GLY A 75 9.01 -40.18 4.89
CA GLY A 75 8.99 -41.59 4.49
C GLY A 75 10.37 -42.20 4.23
N GLN A 76 10.35 -43.50 3.85
CA GLN A 76 11.56 -44.26 3.57
C GLN A 76 12.12 -43.91 2.19
N ILE A 77 13.39 -43.52 2.13
CA ILE A 77 14.09 -43.21 0.89
C ILE A 77 15.16 -44.25 0.57
N VAL A 78 15.38 -44.47 -0.72
CA VAL A 78 16.42 -45.36 -1.23
C VAL A 78 17.59 -44.57 -1.75
N GLN A 79 18.79 -44.98 -1.38
CA GLN A 79 20.03 -44.38 -1.85
C GLN A 79 21.13 -45.43 -2.04
N PHE A 80 22.17 -45.09 -2.77
CA PHE A 80 23.35 -45.96 -2.78
C PHE A 80 23.99 -46.05 -1.41
N SER A 81 24.38 -47.25 -1.00
CA SER A 81 25.02 -47.49 0.29
C SER A 81 26.35 -46.72 0.45
N HIS A 82 26.99 -46.39 -0.66
CA HIS A 82 28.19 -45.55 -0.71
C HIS A 82 28.22 -44.77 -2.04
N PHE A 83 28.71 -43.50 -2.02
CA PHE A 83 28.78 -42.66 -3.21
C PHE A 83 29.63 -43.25 -4.34
N SER A 84 30.70 -44.01 -4.02
CA SER A 84 31.56 -44.69 -4.99
C SER A 84 30.83 -45.76 -5.83
N VAL A 85 29.65 -46.23 -5.35
CA VAL A 85 28.85 -47.17 -6.15
C VAL A 85 28.29 -46.45 -7.40
N LYS A 86 27.77 -45.25 -7.24
CA LYS A 86 27.30 -44.41 -8.34
C LYS A 86 28.45 -44.12 -9.31
N GLU A 87 29.59 -43.64 -8.79
CA GLU A 87 30.77 -43.34 -9.61
C GLU A 87 31.28 -44.54 -10.36
N PHE A 88 31.31 -45.72 -9.75
CA PHE A 88 31.70 -46.97 -10.41
C PHE A 88 30.71 -47.36 -11.52
N LEU A 89 29.39 -47.31 -11.27
CA LEU A 89 28.36 -47.68 -12.23
C LEU A 89 28.36 -46.76 -13.48
N THR A 90 28.76 -45.47 -13.31
CA THR A 90 28.84 -44.51 -14.42
C THR A 90 30.22 -44.40 -15.07
N SER A 91 31.21 -45.16 -14.56
CA SER A 91 32.59 -45.06 -15.00
C SER A 91 32.88 -45.90 -16.28
N ASN A 92 33.80 -45.41 -17.10
CA ASN A 92 34.30 -46.17 -18.27
C ASN A 92 34.98 -47.48 -17.87
N ARG A 93 35.41 -47.69 -16.64
CA ARG A 93 35.99 -48.93 -16.14
C ARG A 93 34.97 -50.07 -16.16
N LEU A 94 33.71 -49.78 -15.86
CA LEU A 94 32.65 -50.76 -15.94
C LEU A 94 32.27 -51.08 -17.39
N ALA A 95 32.26 -50.09 -18.26
CA ALA A 95 31.98 -50.22 -19.68
C ALA A 95 32.93 -51.19 -20.38
N THR A 96 34.21 -51.21 -19.96
CA THR A 96 35.28 -52.06 -20.53
C THR A 96 35.48 -53.36 -19.79
N SER A 97 34.67 -53.68 -18.76
CA SER A 97 34.76 -54.90 -18.00
C SER A 97 34.13 -56.11 -18.68
N HIS A 98 34.27 -57.33 -18.07
CA HIS A 98 33.67 -58.58 -18.62
C HIS A 98 32.20 -58.41 -18.96
N GLU A 99 31.70 -59.04 -20.04
CA GLU A 99 30.30 -58.96 -20.52
C GLU A 99 29.22 -59.06 -19.44
N ARG A 100 29.46 -59.84 -18.38
CA ARG A 100 28.52 -59.99 -17.24
C ARG A 100 28.44 -58.77 -16.34
N LEU A 101 29.39 -57.86 -16.34
CA LEU A 101 29.43 -56.65 -15.51
C LEU A 101 29.16 -55.40 -16.33
N SER A 102 29.56 -55.40 -17.58
CA SER A 102 29.35 -54.26 -18.50
C SER A 102 27.86 -53.93 -18.71
N CYS A 103 26.96 -54.92 -18.55
CA CYS A 103 25.49 -54.69 -18.63
C CYS A 103 24.96 -53.73 -17.53
N TYR A 104 25.70 -53.51 -16.43
CA TYR A 104 25.32 -52.55 -15.37
C TYR A 104 25.93 -51.16 -15.56
N HIS A 105 26.71 -50.96 -16.65
CA HIS A 105 27.21 -49.61 -16.98
C HIS A 105 26.04 -48.69 -17.31
N ILE A 106 25.97 -47.56 -16.64
CA ILE A 106 24.89 -46.60 -16.75
C ILE A 106 25.32 -45.46 -17.66
N LEU A 107 24.68 -45.39 -18.81
CA LEU A 107 24.75 -44.21 -19.68
C LEU A 107 23.71 -43.18 -19.19
N PRO A 108 24.14 -41.95 -18.84
CA PRO A 108 23.22 -40.92 -18.34
C PRO A 108 22.02 -40.67 -19.24
N GLU A 109 22.22 -40.64 -20.57
CA GLU A 109 21.14 -40.46 -21.55
C GLU A 109 20.07 -41.56 -21.45
N GLN A 110 20.47 -42.81 -21.36
CA GLN A 110 19.54 -43.95 -21.22
C GLN A 110 18.80 -43.89 -19.87
N ALA A 111 19.48 -43.50 -18.81
CA ALA A 111 18.91 -43.37 -17.48
C ALA A 111 17.88 -42.21 -17.39
N HIS A 112 18.20 -41.07 -17.97
CA HIS A 112 17.26 -39.95 -18.07
C HIS A 112 16.10 -40.31 -18.99
N THR A 113 16.32 -40.99 -20.12
CA THR A 113 15.26 -41.48 -21.01
C THR A 113 14.32 -42.43 -20.26
N LEU A 114 14.85 -43.31 -19.44
CA LEU A 114 14.06 -44.24 -18.64
C LEU A 114 13.15 -43.47 -17.67
N LEU A 115 13.70 -42.52 -16.86
CA LEU A 115 12.91 -41.77 -15.92
C LEU A 115 11.88 -40.82 -16.58
N ALA A 116 12.24 -40.23 -17.74
CA ALA A 116 11.30 -39.43 -18.51
C ALA A 116 10.13 -40.31 -19.01
N ARG A 117 10.39 -41.47 -19.57
CA ARG A 117 9.35 -42.42 -20.06
C ARG A 117 8.48 -42.94 -18.94
N VAL A 118 9.05 -43.31 -17.79
CA VAL A 118 8.32 -43.73 -16.60
C VAL A 118 7.43 -42.62 -16.06
N GLY A 119 8.00 -41.42 -15.86
CA GLY A 119 7.28 -40.26 -15.38
C GLY A 119 6.08 -39.92 -16.27
N LEU A 120 6.29 -39.82 -17.57
CA LEU A 120 5.22 -39.59 -18.54
C LEU A 120 4.15 -40.70 -18.51
N SER A 121 4.56 -41.97 -18.38
CA SER A 121 3.61 -43.09 -18.31
C SER A 121 2.72 -43.01 -17.07
N VAL A 122 3.26 -42.56 -15.92
CA VAL A 122 2.48 -42.36 -14.70
C VAL A 122 1.52 -41.20 -14.86
N LEU A 123 1.99 -40.07 -15.46
CA LEU A 123 1.14 -38.89 -15.68
C LEU A 123 -0.02 -39.18 -16.66
N LEU A 124 0.18 -40.05 -17.65
CA LEU A 124 -0.90 -40.48 -18.56
C LEU A 124 -1.98 -41.37 -17.92
N ARG A 125 -1.82 -41.78 -16.67
CA ARG A 125 -2.87 -42.49 -15.90
C ARG A 125 -3.77 -41.56 -15.10
N LEU A 126 -3.37 -40.29 -14.96
CA LEU A 126 -4.11 -39.33 -14.19
C LEU A 126 -5.26 -38.75 -15.02
N ASP A 127 -6.38 -38.54 -14.40
CA ASP A 127 -7.59 -37.98 -15.03
C ASP A 127 -8.09 -36.75 -14.26
N ASP A 128 -9.18 -36.18 -14.72
CA ASP A 128 -9.83 -35.01 -14.11
C ASP A 128 -10.52 -35.27 -12.77
N LYS A 129 -10.61 -36.56 -12.34
CA LYS A 129 -11.23 -36.98 -11.08
C LYS A 129 -10.23 -37.16 -9.95
N ILE A 130 -8.94 -37.04 -10.25
CA ILE A 130 -7.89 -37.18 -9.24
C ILE A 130 -8.04 -36.08 -8.18
N ASP A 131 -7.85 -36.47 -6.92
CA ASP A 131 -7.87 -35.55 -5.77
C ASP A 131 -6.72 -35.87 -4.79
N ARG A 132 -6.56 -35.06 -3.74
CA ARG A 132 -5.52 -35.29 -2.73
C ARG A 132 -5.62 -36.66 -2.04
N ASN A 133 -6.80 -37.21 -1.91
CA ASN A 133 -6.99 -38.49 -1.21
C ASN A 133 -6.60 -39.69 -2.09
N SER A 134 -6.84 -39.59 -3.39
CA SER A 134 -6.47 -40.61 -4.37
C SER A 134 -4.98 -40.65 -4.72
N MET A 135 -4.20 -39.58 -4.38
CA MET A 135 -2.76 -39.51 -4.62
C MET A 135 -1.93 -40.63 -4.00
N GLY A 136 -2.43 -41.23 -2.91
CA GLY A 136 -1.79 -42.41 -2.31
C GLY A 136 -1.67 -43.62 -3.23
N HIS A 137 -2.50 -43.70 -4.29
CA HIS A 137 -2.43 -44.75 -5.31
C HIS A 137 -1.36 -44.50 -6.38
N PHE A 138 -0.83 -43.24 -6.43
CA PHE A 138 0.16 -42.82 -7.41
C PHE A 138 1.40 -42.21 -6.72
N PRO A 139 2.18 -42.97 -5.95
CA PRO A 139 3.31 -42.46 -5.17
C PRO A 139 4.34 -41.69 -6.01
N LEU A 140 4.59 -42.12 -7.25
CA LEU A 140 5.56 -41.52 -8.16
C LEU A 140 5.04 -40.24 -8.87
N ALA A 141 3.73 -40.00 -8.89
CA ALA A 141 3.15 -38.88 -9.64
C ALA A 141 3.68 -37.50 -9.21
N PRO A 142 3.88 -37.19 -7.92
CA PRO A 142 4.46 -35.90 -7.52
C PRO A 142 5.91 -35.73 -8.00
N TYR A 143 6.71 -36.79 -7.97
CA TYR A 143 8.08 -36.76 -8.53
C TYR A 143 8.03 -36.61 -10.05
N ALA A 144 7.21 -37.44 -10.71
CA ALA A 144 7.03 -37.40 -12.13
C ALA A 144 6.61 -35.99 -12.60
N ALA A 145 5.55 -35.42 -12.03
CA ALA A 145 5.03 -34.12 -12.40
C ALA A 145 6.11 -33.02 -12.33
N ARG A 146 6.93 -33.08 -11.30
CA ARG A 146 7.96 -32.04 -11.05
C ARG A 146 9.21 -32.19 -11.89
N HIS A 147 9.65 -33.41 -12.20
CA HIS A 147 11.00 -33.67 -12.68
C HIS A 147 11.08 -34.35 -14.08
N TRP A 148 9.97 -34.77 -14.69
CA TRP A 148 10.02 -35.37 -16.00
C TRP A 148 10.59 -34.41 -17.06
N VAL A 149 10.31 -33.11 -16.95
CA VAL A 149 10.83 -32.07 -17.84
C VAL A 149 12.35 -32.01 -17.76
N ASP A 150 12.92 -31.99 -16.54
CA ASP A 150 14.37 -31.97 -16.32
C ASP A 150 15.05 -33.18 -16.96
N HIS A 151 14.41 -34.35 -16.87
CA HIS A 151 14.91 -35.57 -17.48
C HIS A 151 14.79 -35.53 -19.02
N ALA A 152 13.68 -35.03 -19.54
CA ALA A 152 13.43 -34.91 -20.96
C ALA A 152 14.35 -33.89 -21.66
N GLN A 153 14.75 -32.83 -20.92
CA GLN A 153 15.70 -31.81 -21.40
C GLN A 153 17.18 -32.30 -21.45
N PHE A 154 17.48 -33.46 -20.85
CA PHE A 154 18.81 -34.02 -20.94
C PHE A 154 19.12 -34.37 -22.43
N ARG A 155 20.38 -34.28 -22.82
CA ARG A 155 20.84 -34.40 -24.22
C ARG A 155 20.17 -35.58 -24.98
N ASN A 156 19.56 -35.29 -26.13
CA ASN A 156 18.85 -36.22 -27.01
C ASN A 156 17.66 -37.00 -26.42
N VAL A 157 17.32 -36.82 -25.15
CA VAL A 157 16.22 -37.57 -24.51
C VAL A 157 14.86 -37.15 -25.06
N SER A 158 14.65 -35.85 -25.31
CA SER A 158 13.36 -35.33 -25.79
C SER A 158 12.90 -36.06 -27.07
N SER A 159 13.78 -36.31 -28.01
CA SER A 159 13.47 -37.03 -29.26
C SER A 159 13.00 -38.48 -29.04
N HIS A 160 13.43 -39.12 -27.96
CA HIS A 160 13.03 -40.49 -27.60
C HIS A 160 11.69 -40.59 -26.89
N VAL A 161 11.11 -39.46 -26.45
CA VAL A 161 9.86 -39.42 -25.69
C VAL A 161 8.77 -38.54 -26.33
N GLU A 162 9.02 -38.00 -27.53
CA GLU A 162 8.10 -37.09 -28.25
C GLU A 162 6.67 -37.63 -28.38
N GLU A 163 6.51 -38.89 -28.76
CA GLU A 163 5.19 -39.51 -28.96
C GLU A 163 4.41 -39.60 -27.63
N ILE A 164 5.14 -39.82 -26.52
CA ILE A 164 4.52 -39.92 -25.20
C ILE A 164 4.17 -38.49 -24.71
N MET A 165 5.04 -37.51 -24.98
CA MET A 165 4.75 -36.10 -24.66
C MET A 165 3.53 -35.60 -25.45
N GLU A 166 3.39 -35.92 -26.73
CA GLU A 166 2.23 -35.56 -27.54
C GLU A 166 0.92 -36.05 -26.94
N ARG A 167 0.89 -37.26 -26.37
CA ARG A 167 -0.30 -37.78 -25.65
C ARG A 167 -0.57 -37.06 -24.36
N LEU A 168 0.46 -36.66 -23.62
CA LEU A 168 0.30 -35.84 -22.39
C LEU A 168 -0.25 -34.44 -22.69
N PHE A 169 0.20 -33.86 -23.80
CA PHE A 169 -0.14 -32.52 -24.25
C PHE A 169 -1.39 -32.47 -25.16
N ASP A 170 -2.12 -33.59 -25.31
CA ASP A 170 -3.38 -33.61 -26.04
C ASP A 170 -4.45 -32.80 -25.30
N PRO A 171 -4.97 -31.70 -25.87
CA PRO A 171 -5.91 -30.82 -25.20
C PRO A 171 -7.29 -31.46 -24.94
N GLU A 172 -7.60 -32.55 -25.66
CA GLU A 172 -8.87 -33.29 -25.51
C GLU A 172 -8.80 -34.30 -24.37
N LYS A 173 -7.63 -34.49 -23.74
CA LYS A 173 -7.41 -35.48 -22.69
C LYS A 173 -7.20 -34.77 -21.32
N PRO A 174 -7.58 -35.38 -20.21
CA PRO A 174 -7.44 -34.78 -18.89
C PRO A 174 -6.00 -34.73 -18.36
N HIS A 175 -5.08 -35.49 -19.00
CA HIS A 175 -3.74 -35.72 -18.47
C HIS A 175 -2.90 -34.43 -18.35
N PHE A 176 -3.05 -33.53 -19.34
CA PHE A 176 -2.38 -32.24 -19.31
C PHE A 176 -2.82 -31.39 -18.12
N ALA A 177 -4.13 -31.27 -17.89
CA ALA A 177 -4.66 -30.51 -16.75
C ALA A 177 -4.26 -31.16 -15.41
N ALA A 178 -4.26 -32.49 -15.34
CA ALA A 178 -3.83 -33.22 -14.14
C ALA A 178 -2.32 -33.00 -13.85
N TRP A 179 -1.47 -32.98 -14.88
CA TRP A 179 -0.05 -32.66 -14.71
C TRP A 179 0.17 -31.25 -14.17
N VAL A 180 -0.45 -30.24 -14.80
CA VAL A 180 -0.32 -28.84 -14.37
C VAL A 180 -0.90 -28.65 -12.95
N TRP A 181 -2.01 -29.32 -12.61
CA TRP A 181 -2.58 -29.32 -11.26
C TRP A 181 -1.64 -29.91 -10.20
N LEU A 182 -0.83 -30.93 -10.57
CA LEU A 182 0.18 -31.49 -9.66
C LEU A 182 1.40 -30.60 -9.54
N TYR A 183 1.84 -30.01 -10.62
CA TYR A 183 3.01 -29.12 -10.65
C TYR A 183 2.93 -28.17 -11.83
N ASP A 184 2.62 -26.91 -11.54
CA ASP A 184 2.64 -25.86 -12.54
C ASP A 184 4.07 -25.34 -12.74
N VAL A 185 4.68 -25.62 -13.89
CA VAL A 185 6.02 -25.17 -14.24
C VAL A 185 6.10 -23.63 -14.39
N ASP A 186 4.98 -23.00 -14.71
CA ASP A 186 4.87 -21.54 -14.85
C ASP A 186 4.77 -20.84 -13.51
N HIS A 187 4.05 -21.42 -12.54
CA HIS A 187 3.79 -20.88 -11.21
C HIS A 187 4.28 -21.80 -10.08
N HIS A 188 5.52 -22.29 -10.19
CA HIS A 188 6.11 -23.27 -9.29
C HIS A 188 6.15 -22.87 -7.79
N TRP A 189 5.86 -21.58 -7.44
CA TRP A 189 5.78 -21.06 -6.07
C TRP A 189 4.36 -21.10 -5.47
N VAL A 190 3.35 -21.44 -6.27
CA VAL A 190 1.96 -21.61 -5.81
C VAL A 190 1.76 -23.09 -5.51
N ASP A 191 1.09 -23.43 -4.39
CA ASP A 191 0.64 -24.81 -4.16
C ASP A 191 -0.47 -25.16 -5.17
N PRO A 192 -0.18 -25.94 -6.20
CA PRO A 192 -1.13 -26.17 -7.28
C PRO A 192 -2.35 -26.99 -6.83
N MET A 193 -2.22 -27.80 -5.75
CA MET A 193 -3.33 -28.56 -5.16
C MET A 193 -4.25 -27.72 -4.28
N PHE A 194 -4.31 -26.41 -4.46
CA PHE A 194 -5.26 -25.54 -3.76
C PHE A 194 -6.70 -25.84 -4.20
N GLU A 195 -6.90 -26.18 -5.46
CA GLU A 195 -8.19 -26.66 -5.97
C GLU A 195 -8.40 -28.15 -5.70
N LYS A 196 -9.66 -28.54 -5.50
CA LYS A 196 -10.01 -29.92 -5.12
C LYS A 196 -9.73 -30.95 -6.22
N HIS A 197 -9.87 -30.54 -7.48
CA HIS A 197 -9.68 -31.37 -8.68
C HIS A 197 -8.94 -30.55 -9.76
N PRO A 198 -8.28 -31.21 -10.74
CA PRO A 198 -7.67 -30.54 -11.89
C PRO A 198 -8.69 -29.70 -12.66
N THR A 199 -8.33 -28.46 -12.91
CA THR A 199 -9.07 -27.57 -13.81
C THR A 199 -8.25 -27.31 -15.07
N GLN A 200 -8.89 -26.87 -16.14
CA GLN A 200 -8.15 -26.50 -17.36
C GLN A 200 -7.22 -25.31 -17.06
N PRO A 201 -5.92 -25.43 -17.33
CA PRO A 201 -4.97 -24.35 -17.15
C PRO A 201 -5.34 -23.13 -18.02
N GLU A 202 -5.01 -21.92 -17.55
CA GLU A 202 -5.19 -20.70 -18.36
C GLU A 202 -4.40 -20.73 -19.67
N ALA A 203 -3.23 -21.39 -19.67
CA ALA A 203 -2.40 -21.54 -20.83
C ALA A 203 -2.55 -22.94 -21.44
N GLY A 204 -2.62 -23.00 -22.77
CA GLY A 204 -2.75 -24.24 -23.51
C GLY A 204 -1.44 -25.05 -23.62
N PRO A 205 -1.54 -26.29 -24.13
CA PRO A 205 -0.38 -27.20 -24.32
C PRO A 205 0.79 -26.58 -25.09
N LEU A 206 0.52 -25.80 -26.13
CA LEU A 206 1.57 -25.13 -26.91
C LEU A 206 2.42 -24.15 -26.07
N TYR A 207 1.79 -23.44 -25.15
CA TYR A 207 2.49 -22.53 -24.24
C TYR A 207 3.46 -23.30 -23.33
N TYR A 208 3.00 -24.41 -22.71
CA TYR A 208 3.85 -25.21 -21.83
C TYR A 208 4.95 -25.95 -22.58
N ALA A 209 4.69 -26.41 -23.80
CA ALA A 209 5.72 -26.98 -24.66
C ALA A 209 6.82 -25.95 -24.99
N ALA A 210 6.42 -24.71 -25.27
CA ALA A 210 7.33 -23.59 -25.49
C ALA A 210 8.11 -23.19 -24.22
N LEU A 211 7.46 -23.16 -23.06
CA LEU A 211 8.07 -22.88 -21.78
C LEU A 211 9.13 -23.93 -21.40
N CYS A 212 8.87 -25.21 -21.73
CA CYS A 212 9.80 -26.32 -21.49
C CYS A 212 10.83 -26.50 -22.62
N GLY A 213 10.70 -25.82 -23.76
CA GLY A 213 11.67 -25.83 -24.84
C GLY A 213 11.64 -27.09 -25.71
N PHE A 214 10.52 -27.79 -25.79
CA PHE A 214 10.39 -29.02 -26.61
C PHE A 214 10.06 -28.71 -28.07
N GLY A 215 11.09 -28.37 -28.88
CA GLY A 215 10.91 -27.99 -30.28
C GLY A 215 10.18 -29.02 -31.11
N GLY A 216 10.58 -30.31 -31.04
CA GLY A 216 9.92 -31.42 -31.77
C GLY A 216 8.44 -31.55 -31.41
N LEU A 217 8.08 -31.47 -30.11
CA LEU A 217 6.70 -31.47 -29.64
C LEU A 217 5.91 -30.28 -30.18
N ILE A 218 6.47 -29.07 -30.16
CA ILE A 218 5.84 -27.86 -30.72
C ILE A 218 5.48 -28.10 -32.19
N GLY A 219 6.43 -28.62 -32.99
CA GLY A 219 6.19 -28.94 -34.41
C GLY A 219 5.04 -29.92 -34.63
N ARG A 220 4.93 -30.95 -33.80
CA ARG A 220 3.81 -31.92 -33.83
C ARG A 220 2.47 -31.30 -33.41
N LEU A 221 2.42 -30.58 -32.31
CA LEU A 221 1.20 -29.92 -31.82
C LEU A 221 0.63 -28.94 -32.85
N LEU A 222 1.49 -28.22 -33.56
CA LEU A 222 1.08 -27.28 -34.61
C LEU A 222 0.49 -27.96 -35.83
N VAL A 223 0.84 -29.24 -36.09
CA VAL A 223 0.29 -30.01 -37.20
C VAL A 223 -0.96 -30.80 -36.80
N SER A 224 -0.96 -31.44 -35.61
CA SER A 224 -2.03 -32.37 -35.19
C SER A 224 -3.27 -31.65 -34.63
N HIS A 225 -3.09 -30.53 -33.95
CA HIS A 225 -4.19 -29.85 -33.25
C HIS A 225 -4.51 -28.46 -33.78
N LEU A 226 -3.68 -27.89 -34.67
CA LEU A 226 -3.82 -26.55 -35.25
C LEU A 226 -4.13 -25.45 -34.23
N PRO A 227 -3.43 -25.39 -33.07
CA PRO A 227 -3.67 -24.37 -32.08
C PRO A 227 -3.33 -22.98 -32.61
N ASP A 228 -3.97 -21.94 -32.07
CA ASP A 228 -3.53 -20.56 -32.33
C ASP A 228 -2.13 -20.38 -31.72
N VAL A 229 -1.12 -20.19 -32.61
CA VAL A 229 0.28 -19.98 -32.23
C VAL A 229 0.48 -18.74 -31.35
N ASN A 230 -0.47 -17.80 -31.41
CA ASN A 230 -0.50 -16.58 -30.62
C ASN A 230 -1.46 -16.64 -29.42
N SER A 231 -1.99 -17.82 -29.08
CA SER A 231 -2.89 -18.02 -27.95
C SER A 231 -2.30 -17.43 -26.68
N ARG A 232 -3.14 -16.71 -25.91
CA ARG A 232 -2.74 -16.07 -24.65
C ARG A 232 -3.06 -16.97 -23.46
N GLY A 233 -2.16 -17.00 -22.49
CA GLY A 233 -2.31 -17.72 -21.23
C GLY A 233 -1.00 -17.79 -20.48
N GLY A 234 -1.08 -18.14 -19.21
CA GLY A 234 0.07 -18.21 -18.31
C GLY A 234 0.75 -16.87 -18.01
N SER A 235 1.80 -16.92 -17.19
CA SER A 235 2.50 -15.73 -16.69
C SER A 235 3.21 -14.91 -17.78
N ASN A 236 3.57 -15.56 -18.87
CA ASN A 236 4.31 -14.95 -19.99
C ASN A 236 3.44 -14.60 -21.20
N THR A 237 2.15 -14.80 -21.15
CA THR A 237 1.12 -14.44 -22.14
C THR A 237 1.08 -15.25 -23.43
N THR A 238 2.16 -15.40 -24.22
CA THR A 238 2.15 -16.20 -25.46
C THR A 238 3.24 -17.28 -25.46
N PRO A 239 3.10 -18.36 -26.27
CA PRO A 239 4.15 -19.36 -26.39
C PRO A 239 5.51 -18.79 -26.79
N LEU A 240 5.53 -17.76 -27.65
CA LEU A 240 6.77 -17.12 -28.07
C LEU A 240 7.45 -16.38 -26.90
N HIS A 241 6.70 -15.69 -26.03
CA HIS A 241 7.23 -15.09 -24.81
C HIS A 241 7.83 -16.15 -23.88
N ALA A 242 7.12 -17.26 -23.68
CA ALA A 242 7.57 -18.35 -22.82
C ALA A 242 8.91 -18.94 -23.31
N ALA A 243 9.02 -19.24 -24.62
CA ALA A 243 10.25 -19.76 -25.24
C ALA A 243 11.42 -18.78 -25.11
N THR A 244 11.16 -17.48 -25.32
CA THR A 244 12.21 -16.44 -25.29
C THR A 244 12.73 -16.15 -23.89
N VAL A 245 11.85 -16.13 -22.87
CA VAL A 245 12.23 -15.93 -21.45
C VAL A 245 13.14 -17.07 -20.96
N LYS A 246 12.89 -18.29 -21.41
CA LYS A 246 13.67 -19.47 -21.01
C LYS A 246 14.91 -19.71 -21.89
N GLY A 247 15.07 -18.96 -22.97
CA GLY A 247 16.23 -19.09 -23.86
C GLY A 247 16.19 -20.28 -24.85
N HIS A 248 14.99 -20.73 -25.19
CA HIS A 248 14.82 -21.91 -26.07
C HIS A 248 14.88 -21.53 -27.57
N VAL A 249 16.07 -21.52 -28.14
CA VAL A 249 16.36 -21.10 -29.54
C VAL A 249 15.54 -21.89 -30.55
N GLU A 250 15.53 -23.23 -30.46
CA GLU A 250 14.82 -24.11 -31.39
C GLU A 250 13.30 -23.88 -31.34
N ALA A 251 12.72 -23.85 -30.13
CA ALA A 251 11.30 -23.58 -29.93
C ALA A 251 10.91 -22.20 -30.49
N THR A 252 11.73 -21.16 -30.22
CA THR A 252 11.56 -19.82 -30.78
C THR A 252 11.55 -19.83 -32.30
N SER A 253 12.53 -20.52 -32.92
CA SER A 253 12.63 -20.63 -34.39
C SER A 253 11.41 -21.31 -35.00
N ILE A 254 10.92 -22.40 -34.40
CA ILE A 254 9.75 -23.16 -34.91
C ILE A 254 8.49 -22.28 -34.79
N LEU A 255 8.26 -21.63 -33.62
CA LEU A 255 7.11 -20.76 -33.39
C LEU A 255 7.08 -19.61 -34.40
N LEU A 256 8.20 -18.94 -34.65
CA LEU A 256 8.30 -17.84 -35.61
C LEU A 256 8.03 -18.31 -37.04
N LYS A 257 8.57 -19.45 -37.46
CA LYS A 257 8.28 -20.05 -38.77
C LYS A 257 6.79 -20.43 -38.92
N SER A 258 6.11 -20.71 -37.83
CA SER A 258 4.71 -21.10 -37.81
C SER A 258 3.75 -19.88 -37.64
N GLY A 259 4.28 -18.66 -37.74
CA GLY A 259 3.47 -17.43 -37.73
C GLY A 259 3.23 -16.80 -36.34
N ALA A 260 4.07 -17.16 -35.35
CA ALA A 260 4.02 -16.44 -34.08
C ALA A 260 4.37 -14.95 -34.27
N ASP A 261 3.57 -14.05 -33.68
CA ASP A 261 3.79 -12.60 -33.77
C ASP A 261 4.96 -12.17 -32.86
N PRO A 262 6.10 -11.73 -33.46
CA PRO A 262 7.26 -11.28 -32.69
C PRO A 262 7.02 -9.95 -31.95
N ASN A 263 5.91 -9.26 -32.23
CA ASN A 263 5.51 -8.00 -31.61
C ASN A 263 4.34 -8.15 -30.62
N SER A 264 3.92 -9.35 -30.32
CA SER A 264 2.87 -9.61 -29.31
C SER A 264 3.28 -9.01 -27.97
N ARG A 265 2.33 -8.33 -27.28
CA ARG A 265 2.59 -7.66 -26.00
C ARG A 265 2.09 -8.51 -24.83
N ASP A 266 2.88 -8.59 -23.77
CA ASP A 266 2.45 -9.17 -22.50
C ASP A 266 1.62 -8.17 -21.67
N ASN A 267 1.29 -8.54 -20.43
CA ASN A 267 0.48 -7.72 -19.51
C ASN A 267 1.19 -6.43 -19.00
N LEU A 268 2.47 -6.26 -19.30
CA LEU A 268 3.29 -5.08 -19.01
C LEU A 268 3.67 -4.33 -20.30
N GLY A 269 3.01 -4.63 -21.41
CA GLY A 269 3.34 -4.07 -22.71
C GLY A 269 4.65 -4.57 -23.33
N LYS A 270 5.34 -5.55 -22.72
CA LYS A 270 6.61 -6.06 -23.18
C LYS A 270 6.42 -7.05 -24.33
N VAL A 271 7.25 -6.95 -25.34
CA VAL A 271 7.32 -7.92 -26.45
C VAL A 271 8.42 -8.96 -26.21
N PRO A 272 8.46 -10.08 -26.94
CA PRO A 272 9.50 -11.10 -26.81
C PRO A 272 10.92 -10.54 -26.81
N LEU A 273 11.19 -9.50 -27.59
CA LEU A 273 12.50 -8.85 -27.67
C LEU A 273 12.92 -8.16 -26.35
N HIS A 274 11.98 -7.60 -25.57
CA HIS A 274 12.26 -7.11 -24.20
C HIS A 274 12.68 -8.25 -23.28
N ARG A 275 11.99 -9.38 -23.38
CA ARG A 275 12.26 -10.55 -22.54
C ARG A 275 13.65 -11.12 -22.80
N VAL A 276 14.04 -11.23 -24.06
CA VAL A 276 15.40 -11.63 -24.44
C VAL A 276 16.44 -10.63 -23.94
N SER A 277 16.16 -9.32 -24.09
CA SER A 277 17.04 -8.25 -23.61
C SER A 277 17.18 -8.22 -22.07
N GLN A 278 16.21 -8.76 -21.35
CA GLN A 278 16.27 -8.91 -19.90
C GLN A 278 17.27 -10.01 -19.49
N GLY A 279 17.40 -11.07 -20.32
CA GLY A 279 18.13 -12.26 -19.97
C GLY A 279 17.48 -13.07 -18.85
N GLY A 280 17.82 -14.33 -18.71
CA GLY A 280 17.39 -15.17 -17.59
C GLY A 280 18.61 -15.69 -16.82
N HIS A 281 18.43 -16.08 -15.55
CA HIS A 281 19.51 -16.64 -14.72
C HIS A 281 20.21 -17.87 -15.34
N LEU A 282 19.56 -18.54 -16.30
CA LEU A 282 20.06 -19.74 -16.97
C LEU A 282 20.38 -19.52 -18.45
N VAL A 283 20.19 -18.30 -18.98
CA VAL A 283 20.37 -18.00 -20.41
C VAL A 283 21.71 -17.32 -20.64
N THR A 284 22.55 -17.86 -21.49
CA THR A 284 23.83 -17.23 -21.87
C THR A 284 23.60 -16.03 -22.77
N GLU A 285 24.53 -15.05 -22.75
CA GLU A 285 24.44 -13.88 -23.63
C GLU A 285 24.42 -14.30 -25.13
N GLN A 286 25.14 -15.34 -25.49
CA GLN A 286 25.15 -15.88 -26.85
C GLN A 286 23.76 -16.40 -27.27
N THR A 287 23.08 -17.13 -26.40
CA THR A 287 21.71 -17.62 -26.63
C THR A 287 20.73 -16.48 -26.80
N SER A 288 20.85 -15.44 -25.92
CA SER A 288 20.01 -14.22 -25.99
C SER A 288 20.22 -13.50 -27.33
N LEU A 289 21.47 -13.39 -27.78
CA LEU A 289 21.77 -12.77 -29.06
C LEU A 289 21.18 -13.56 -30.27
N GLU A 290 21.29 -14.90 -30.26
CA GLU A 290 20.70 -15.74 -31.29
C GLU A 290 19.19 -15.58 -31.38
N ILE A 291 18.50 -15.59 -30.25
CA ILE A 291 17.05 -15.38 -30.18
C ILE A 291 16.67 -13.97 -30.63
N ALA A 292 17.40 -12.93 -30.19
CA ALA A 292 17.18 -11.55 -30.63
C ALA A 292 17.29 -11.43 -32.15
N GLN A 293 18.30 -12.06 -32.77
CA GLN A 293 18.47 -12.10 -34.23
C GLN A 293 17.32 -12.82 -34.94
N LEU A 294 16.84 -13.95 -34.38
CA LEU A 294 15.68 -14.69 -34.95
C LEU A 294 14.41 -13.81 -34.91
N LEU A 295 14.17 -13.10 -33.80
CA LEU A 295 13.03 -12.19 -33.65
C LEU A 295 13.10 -11.04 -34.66
N VAL A 296 14.24 -10.37 -34.75
CA VAL A 296 14.46 -9.25 -35.68
C VAL A 296 14.31 -9.70 -37.13
N ASN A 297 14.90 -10.84 -37.52
CA ASN A 297 14.78 -11.41 -38.86
C ASN A 297 13.33 -11.81 -39.20
N SER A 298 12.50 -12.04 -38.19
CA SER A 298 11.07 -12.36 -38.33
C SER A 298 10.15 -11.11 -38.22
N GLY A 299 10.72 -9.88 -38.22
CA GLY A 299 9.96 -8.65 -38.23
C GLY A 299 9.65 -8.07 -36.85
N ALA A 300 10.41 -8.40 -35.82
CA ALA A 300 10.29 -7.73 -34.53
C ALA A 300 10.68 -6.25 -34.65
N ASN A 301 9.84 -5.36 -34.09
CA ASN A 301 10.15 -3.94 -34.00
C ASN A 301 11.17 -3.71 -32.87
N VAL A 302 12.35 -3.22 -33.22
CA VAL A 302 13.48 -3.04 -32.30
C VAL A 302 13.29 -1.84 -31.32
N ASP A 303 12.42 -0.89 -31.67
CA ASP A 303 12.14 0.31 -30.87
C ASP A 303 10.78 0.31 -30.17
N VAL A 304 10.12 -0.83 -30.11
CA VAL A 304 8.83 -0.90 -29.40
C VAL A 304 9.04 -0.57 -27.91
N ALA A 305 8.21 0.31 -27.39
CA ALA A 305 8.22 0.65 -25.97
C ALA A 305 7.19 -0.19 -25.20
N ASP A 306 7.56 -0.65 -24.00
CA ASP A 306 6.62 -1.24 -23.04
C ASP A 306 5.75 -0.17 -22.38
N ASP A 307 4.89 -0.55 -21.42
CA ASP A 307 3.98 0.37 -20.74
C ASP A 307 4.69 1.42 -19.88
N GLU A 308 5.96 1.24 -19.52
CA GLU A 308 6.81 2.23 -18.86
C GLU A 308 7.67 3.05 -19.84
N GLY A 309 7.51 2.82 -21.14
CA GLY A 309 8.27 3.48 -22.19
C GLY A 309 9.66 2.88 -22.44
N TRP A 310 9.97 1.71 -21.88
CA TRP A 310 11.27 1.06 -22.10
C TRP A 310 11.32 0.35 -23.44
N THR A 311 12.39 0.56 -24.20
CA THR A 311 12.69 -0.21 -25.39
C THR A 311 13.55 -1.43 -25.04
N PRO A 312 13.67 -2.43 -25.93
CA PRO A 312 14.59 -3.55 -25.75
C PRO A 312 16.04 -3.11 -25.45
N LEU A 313 16.48 -1.98 -26.03
CA LEU A 313 17.82 -1.45 -25.80
C LEU A 313 17.98 -0.91 -24.36
N HIS A 314 16.96 -0.28 -23.78
CA HIS A 314 16.95 0.11 -22.36
C HIS A 314 17.16 -1.13 -21.46
N VAL A 315 16.44 -2.21 -21.75
CA VAL A 315 16.53 -3.45 -20.98
C VAL A 315 17.90 -4.10 -21.11
N ALA A 316 18.43 -4.19 -22.34
CA ALA A 316 19.78 -4.73 -22.60
C ALA A 316 20.87 -3.92 -21.89
N ALA A 317 20.77 -2.58 -21.93
CA ALA A 317 21.71 -1.66 -21.28
C ALA A 317 21.71 -1.84 -19.77
N ARG A 318 20.53 -1.90 -19.15
CA ARG A 318 20.37 -2.11 -17.70
C ARG A 318 20.99 -3.44 -17.23
N ASN A 319 20.85 -4.49 -18.03
CA ASN A 319 21.27 -5.85 -17.66
C ASN A 319 22.69 -6.23 -18.12
N ASN A 320 23.41 -5.32 -18.74
CA ASN A 320 24.79 -5.51 -19.24
C ASN A 320 24.89 -6.52 -20.42
N HIS A 321 23.85 -6.66 -21.22
CA HIS A 321 23.86 -7.55 -22.41
C HIS A 321 24.41 -6.82 -23.64
N ARG A 322 25.73 -6.68 -23.68
CA ARG A 322 26.42 -5.94 -24.75
C ARG A 322 26.14 -6.54 -26.14
N GLY A 323 26.16 -7.87 -26.28
CA GLY A 323 25.92 -8.52 -27.56
C GLY A 323 24.52 -8.27 -28.10
N VAL A 324 23.51 -8.33 -27.20
CA VAL A 324 22.12 -8.01 -27.57
C VAL A 324 21.99 -6.51 -27.92
N ALA A 325 22.59 -5.61 -27.13
CA ALA A 325 22.58 -4.18 -27.43
C ALA A 325 23.19 -3.89 -28.78
N GLN A 326 24.33 -4.53 -29.13
CA GLN A 326 24.96 -4.42 -30.42
C GLN A 326 24.05 -4.94 -31.55
N GLY A 327 23.43 -6.11 -31.38
CA GLY A 327 22.49 -6.69 -32.35
C GLY A 327 21.30 -5.75 -32.62
N LEU A 328 20.72 -5.12 -31.56
CA LEU A 328 19.63 -4.16 -31.68
C LEU A 328 20.05 -2.90 -32.45
N LEU A 329 21.20 -2.30 -32.12
CA LEU A 329 21.70 -1.09 -32.78
C LEU A 329 22.06 -1.34 -34.26
N VAL A 330 22.67 -2.48 -34.57
CA VAL A 330 22.92 -2.89 -35.99
C VAL A 330 21.61 -3.06 -36.74
N SER A 331 20.53 -3.46 -36.06
CA SER A 331 19.20 -3.64 -36.62
C SER A 331 18.38 -2.34 -36.66
N GLY A 332 18.99 -1.20 -36.32
CA GLY A 332 18.40 0.15 -36.42
C GLY A 332 17.67 0.64 -35.18
N ALA A 333 17.91 0.05 -33.99
CA ALA A 333 17.35 0.59 -32.73
C ALA A 333 17.85 2.02 -32.47
N SER A 334 16.96 2.87 -31.93
CA SER A 334 17.27 4.24 -31.56
C SER A 334 18.20 4.26 -30.33
N LEU A 335 19.41 4.80 -30.52
CA LEU A 335 20.45 4.82 -29.50
C LEU A 335 20.05 5.60 -28.23
N ASP A 336 19.42 6.75 -28.42
CA ASP A 336 18.99 7.64 -27.35
C ASP A 336 17.44 7.69 -27.20
N ALA A 337 16.78 6.55 -27.49
CA ALA A 337 15.38 6.37 -27.15
C ALA A 337 15.18 6.70 -25.66
N TRP A 338 14.05 7.22 -25.27
CA TRP A 338 13.73 7.60 -23.90
C TRP A 338 12.50 6.88 -23.35
N ASN A 339 12.52 6.56 -22.07
CA ASN A 339 11.37 6.01 -21.33
C ASN A 339 10.45 7.14 -20.80
N GLN A 340 9.40 6.81 -20.02
CA GLN A 340 8.49 7.80 -19.41
C GLN A 340 9.19 8.78 -18.46
N ASN A 341 10.37 8.42 -17.94
CA ASN A 341 11.22 9.31 -17.15
C ASN A 341 12.19 10.12 -18.01
N GLN A 342 12.10 10.01 -19.34
CA GLN A 342 13.07 10.55 -20.27
C GLN A 342 14.51 10.03 -20.06
N GLU A 343 14.66 8.86 -19.40
CA GLU A 343 15.94 8.20 -19.25
C GLU A 343 16.30 7.47 -20.53
N THR A 344 17.54 7.59 -21.01
CA THR A 344 18.09 6.84 -22.15
C THR A 344 18.69 5.52 -21.69
N PRO A 345 19.00 4.57 -22.62
CA PRO A 345 19.73 3.35 -22.29
C PRO A 345 21.04 3.61 -21.53
N LEU A 346 21.75 4.72 -21.87
CA LEU A 346 22.96 5.14 -21.17
C LEU A 346 22.69 5.51 -19.69
N HIS A 347 21.62 6.21 -19.40
CA HIS A 347 21.21 6.50 -17.99
C HIS A 347 21.08 5.21 -17.20
N LEU A 348 20.40 4.22 -17.77
CA LEU A 348 20.13 2.95 -17.08
C LEU A 348 21.40 2.12 -16.87
N SER A 349 22.27 2.02 -17.89
CA SER A 349 23.54 1.32 -17.75
C SER A 349 24.43 1.99 -16.71
N CYS A 350 24.45 3.34 -16.66
CA CYS A 350 25.20 4.13 -15.68
C CYS A 350 24.64 3.98 -14.27
N SER A 351 23.31 3.93 -14.10
CA SER A 351 22.66 3.73 -12.80
C SER A 351 22.93 2.35 -12.20
N LYS A 352 23.27 1.36 -13.05
CA LYS A 352 23.59 -0.02 -12.67
C LYS A 352 25.09 -0.34 -12.71
N GLY A 353 25.92 0.64 -12.98
CA GLY A 353 27.38 0.47 -13.01
C GLY A 353 27.90 -0.44 -14.12
N LYS A 354 27.19 -0.50 -15.25
CA LYS A 354 27.51 -1.43 -16.36
C LYS A 354 28.53 -0.82 -17.30
N VAL A 355 29.79 -0.83 -16.90
CA VAL A 355 30.90 -0.14 -17.59
C VAL A 355 31.04 -0.55 -19.06
N GLU A 356 30.96 -1.85 -19.36
CA GLU A 356 31.15 -2.37 -20.72
C GLU A 356 30.09 -1.88 -21.69
N VAL A 357 28.81 -1.95 -21.28
CA VAL A 357 27.70 -1.50 -22.13
C VAL A 357 27.67 0.03 -22.16
N SER A 358 27.98 0.73 -21.07
CA SER A 358 28.08 2.19 -21.06
C SER A 358 29.13 2.67 -22.04
N ARG A 359 30.33 2.06 -22.04
CA ARG A 359 31.41 2.36 -23.01
C ARG A 359 30.92 2.11 -24.43
N PHE A 360 30.30 0.94 -24.64
CA PHE A 360 29.79 0.56 -25.96
C PHE A 360 28.76 1.58 -26.49
N LEU A 361 27.79 2.01 -25.67
CA LEU A 361 26.80 3.02 -26.06
C LEU A 361 27.44 4.36 -26.38
N ILE A 362 28.42 4.79 -25.57
CA ILE A 362 29.16 6.05 -25.80
C ILE A 362 29.98 5.97 -27.10
N ASP A 363 30.68 4.85 -27.35
CA ASP A 363 31.44 4.62 -28.59
C ASP A 363 30.52 4.63 -29.84
N TRP A 364 29.24 4.27 -29.69
CA TRP A 364 28.20 4.37 -30.72
C TRP A 364 27.63 5.78 -30.87
N GLY A 365 27.96 6.71 -29.98
CA GLY A 365 27.60 8.12 -30.07
C GLY A 365 26.45 8.54 -29.15
N SER A 366 26.11 7.79 -28.11
CA SER A 366 25.12 8.24 -27.10
C SER A 366 25.54 9.56 -26.48
N ASP A 367 24.56 10.46 -26.30
CA ASP A 367 24.78 11.77 -25.68
C ASP A 367 24.98 11.62 -24.16
N VAL A 368 26.23 11.85 -23.71
CA VAL A 368 26.60 11.85 -22.27
C VAL A 368 26.01 13.04 -21.49
N GLN A 369 25.43 14.02 -22.18
CA GLN A 369 24.81 15.22 -21.60
C GLN A 369 23.28 15.18 -21.68
N PHE A 370 22.70 14.11 -22.20
CA PHE A 370 21.25 13.98 -22.30
C PHE A 370 20.61 14.10 -20.91
N ARG A 371 19.53 14.89 -20.79
CA ARG A 371 18.85 15.14 -19.53
C ARG A 371 17.53 14.37 -19.46
N ASP A 372 17.34 13.63 -18.37
CA ASP A 372 16.04 13.04 -18.06
C ASP A 372 15.02 14.13 -17.61
N LYS A 373 13.81 13.74 -17.30
CA LYS A 373 12.72 14.64 -16.86
C LYS A 373 13.02 15.40 -15.56
N TYR A 374 13.99 14.95 -14.76
CA TYR A 374 14.46 15.61 -13.55
C TYR A 374 15.72 16.44 -13.77
N GLY A 375 16.20 16.48 -15.01
CA GLY A 375 17.44 17.16 -15.38
C GLY A 375 18.72 16.37 -15.07
N PHE A 376 18.60 15.06 -14.73
CA PHE A 376 19.78 14.23 -14.53
C PHE A 376 20.42 13.90 -15.87
N ILE A 377 21.75 13.96 -15.92
CA ILE A 377 22.55 13.34 -16.96
C ILE A 377 23.08 11.98 -16.46
N PRO A 378 23.61 11.10 -17.32
CA PRO A 378 24.16 9.81 -16.91
C PRO A 378 25.16 9.88 -15.74
N LEU A 379 25.95 10.96 -15.65
CA LEU A 379 26.91 11.19 -14.56
C LEU A 379 26.22 11.36 -13.19
N HIS A 380 25.05 12.00 -13.12
CA HIS A 380 24.25 12.08 -11.89
C HIS A 380 23.84 10.68 -11.44
N SER A 381 23.38 9.84 -12.38
CA SER A 381 22.97 8.47 -12.08
C SER A 381 24.13 7.63 -11.56
N ALA A 382 25.29 7.67 -12.22
CA ALA A 382 26.51 7.03 -11.74
C ALA A 382 26.93 7.54 -10.36
N SER A 383 26.79 8.87 -10.11
CA SER A 383 27.18 9.50 -8.84
C SER A 383 26.25 9.16 -7.69
N ARG A 384 24.97 9.00 -7.94
CA ARG A 384 23.98 8.61 -6.95
C ARG A 384 24.22 7.20 -6.41
N TYR A 385 24.68 6.28 -7.28
CA TYR A 385 24.89 4.89 -6.94
C TYR A 385 26.36 4.49 -6.69
N GLY A 386 27.29 5.42 -6.81
CA GLY A 386 28.70 5.22 -6.46
C GLY A 386 29.53 4.47 -7.51
N HIS A 387 29.13 4.49 -8.76
CA HIS A 387 29.81 3.76 -9.84
C HIS A 387 31.02 4.53 -10.41
N VAL A 388 32.16 4.42 -9.74
CA VAL A 388 33.39 5.19 -10.02
C VAL A 388 33.90 4.96 -11.44
N ASP A 389 33.96 3.72 -11.93
CA ASP A 389 34.49 3.41 -13.26
C ASP A 389 33.63 3.94 -14.40
N VAL A 390 32.29 3.91 -14.19
CA VAL A 390 31.35 4.51 -15.14
C VAL A 390 31.47 6.04 -15.11
N ALA A 391 31.58 6.65 -13.94
CA ALA A 391 31.75 8.09 -13.81
C ALA A 391 33.05 8.56 -14.46
N ARG A 392 34.17 7.82 -14.28
CA ARG A 392 35.44 8.08 -14.97
C ARG A 392 35.26 8.04 -16.48
N LEU A 393 34.62 7.00 -16.97
CA LEU A 393 34.34 6.86 -18.41
C LEU A 393 33.57 8.08 -18.97
N LEU A 394 32.50 8.50 -18.24
CA LEU A 394 31.68 9.64 -18.65
C LEU A 394 32.49 10.96 -18.66
N LEU A 395 33.32 11.18 -17.63
CA LEU A 395 34.17 12.37 -17.52
C LEU A 395 35.22 12.40 -18.61
N ASP A 396 35.90 11.26 -18.90
CA ASP A 396 36.86 11.12 -19.98
C ASP A 396 36.22 11.38 -21.37
N CYS A 397 34.90 11.13 -21.49
CA CYS A 397 34.11 11.42 -22.70
C CYS A 397 33.47 12.83 -22.70
N GLY A 398 33.87 13.71 -21.78
CA GLY A 398 33.46 15.11 -21.77
C GLY A 398 32.15 15.42 -21.06
N SER A 399 31.69 14.55 -20.18
CA SER A 399 30.52 14.85 -19.34
C SER A 399 30.82 16.02 -18.40
N ASP A 400 29.91 17.02 -18.30
CA ASP A 400 30.08 18.19 -17.43
C ASP A 400 29.97 17.76 -15.95
N VAL A 401 31.12 17.90 -15.24
CA VAL A 401 31.23 17.54 -13.81
C VAL A 401 30.39 18.47 -12.91
N ASN A 402 30.08 19.68 -13.36
CA ASN A 402 29.34 20.69 -12.59
C ASN A 402 27.89 20.88 -13.04
N VAL A 403 27.40 19.98 -13.86
CA VAL A 403 26.02 20.01 -14.33
C VAL A 403 25.06 19.98 -13.15
N ARG A 404 23.98 20.77 -13.25
CA ARG A 404 22.93 20.88 -12.23
C ARG A 404 21.64 20.27 -12.73
N GLU A 405 21.00 19.44 -11.91
CA GLU A 405 19.64 18.95 -12.16
C GLU A 405 18.58 19.96 -11.65
N VAL A 406 17.29 19.63 -11.67
CA VAL A 406 16.17 20.55 -11.36
C VAL A 406 16.28 21.20 -9.96
N GLN A 407 16.84 20.50 -8.96
CA GLN A 407 17.09 21.05 -7.62
C GLN A 407 18.50 21.66 -7.47
N HIS A 408 19.15 21.95 -8.58
CA HIS A 408 20.52 22.48 -8.66
C HIS A 408 21.59 21.59 -8.02
N ARG A 409 21.31 20.28 -7.77
CA ARG A 409 22.33 19.36 -7.27
C ARG A 409 23.28 18.96 -8.38
N THR A 410 24.55 18.93 -8.08
CA THR A 410 25.61 18.42 -8.96
C THR A 410 25.93 16.95 -8.62
N PRO A 411 26.67 16.23 -9.48
CA PRO A 411 27.16 14.88 -9.19
C PRO A 411 27.87 14.77 -7.82
N LEU A 412 28.63 15.82 -7.43
CA LEU A 412 29.34 15.87 -6.16
C LEU A 412 28.38 15.90 -4.94
N HIS A 413 27.22 16.55 -5.07
CA HIS A 413 26.21 16.51 -4.00
C HIS A 413 25.72 15.08 -3.76
N PHE A 414 25.49 14.30 -4.82
CA PHE A 414 25.07 12.89 -4.69
C PHE A 414 26.17 12.02 -4.08
N ALA A 415 27.42 12.14 -4.58
CA ALA A 415 28.56 11.43 -4.01
C ALA A 415 28.73 11.73 -2.50
N SER A 416 28.58 13.01 -2.12
CA SER A 416 28.71 13.47 -0.73
C SER A 416 27.54 12.99 0.15
N ARG A 417 26.32 12.96 -0.39
CA ARG A 417 25.13 12.51 0.35
C ARG A 417 25.15 11.02 0.63
N TYR A 418 25.62 10.22 -0.34
CA TYR A 418 25.57 8.75 -0.26
C TYR A 418 26.88 8.10 0.17
N GLY A 419 27.91 8.87 0.48
CA GLY A 419 29.15 8.34 1.06
C GLY A 419 30.13 7.76 0.06
N HIS A 420 30.05 8.15 -1.20
CA HIS A 420 30.90 7.59 -2.27
C HIS A 420 32.25 8.31 -2.37
N LEU A 421 33.17 8.05 -1.43
CA LEU A 421 34.46 8.74 -1.33
C LEU A 421 35.30 8.66 -2.62
N GLY A 422 35.44 7.45 -3.20
CA GLY A 422 36.21 7.26 -4.44
C GLY A 422 35.68 8.09 -5.60
N LEU A 423 34.34 8.23 -5.64
CA LEU A 423 33.68 9.05 -6.65
C LEU A 423 33.82 10.55 -6.34
N ALA A 424 33.68 10.96 -5.09
CA ALA A 424 33.89 12.36 -4.70
C ALA A 424 35.29 12.83 -5.08
N ARG A 425 36.32 12.01 -4.83
CA ARG A 425 37.70 12.26 -5.25
C ARG A 425 37.80 12.43 -6.77
N LEU A 426 37.27 11.47 -7.51
CA LEU A 426 37.28 11.51 -8.98
C LEU A 426 36.65 12.81 -9.52
N LEU A 427 35.49 13.22 -8.97
CA LEU A 427 34.81 14.44 -9.40
C LEU A 427 35.62 15.69 -9.09
N ILE A 428 36.25 15.78 -7.92
CA ILE A 428 37.09 16.93 -7.50
C ILE A 428 38.36 16.96 -8.35
N ASP A 429 39.00 15.82 -8.65
CA ASP A 429 40.16 15.75 -9.56
C ASP A 429 39.82 16.26 -10.99
N HIS A 430 38.55 16.15 -11.38
CA HIS A 430 38.02 16.73 -12.62
C HIS A 430 37.42 18.14 -12.46
N ASN A 431 37.81 18.89 -11.42
CA ASN A 431 37.38 20.26 -11.14
C ASN A 431 35.90 20.44 -10.78
N ALA A 432 35.30 19.48 -10.06
CA ALA A 432 33.98 19.71 -9.47
C ALA A 432 34.02 20.87 -8.46
N ASN A 433 33.05 21.76 -8.53
CA ASN A 433 32.95 22.88 -7.59
C ASN A 433 32.52 22.38 -6.21
N VAL A 434 33.45 22.32 -5.27
CA VAL A 434 33.23 21.87 -3.88
C VAL A 434 32.25 22.74 -3.11
N ASN A 435 32.05 24.00 -3.53
CA ASN A 435 31.12 24.96 -2.95
C ASN A 435 29.85 25.16 -3.78
N ALA A 436 29.59 24.29 -4.74
CA ALA A 436 28.31 24.30 -5.45
C ALA A 436 27.15 24.19 -4.45
N HIS A 437 26.07 24.91 -4.72
CA HIS A 437 24.88 24.85 -3.85
C HIS A 437 23.63 24.35 -4.60
N THR A 438 22.78 23.67 -3.89
CA THR A 438 21.44 23.27 -4.34
C THR A 438 20.49 24.47 -4.37
N ALA A 439 19.24 24.28 -4.80
CA ALA A 439 18.20 25.29 -4.71
C ALA A 439 17.99 25.80 -3.26
N ASP A 440 18.13 24.91 -2.28
CA ASP A 440 18.04 25.19 -0.83
C ASP A 440 19.42 25.59 -0.25
N TYR A 441 20.36 26.00 -1.07
CA TYR A 441 21.71 26.42 -0.69
C TYR A 441 22.55 25.36 0.07
N TRP A 442 22.18 24.07 -0.01
CA TRP A 442 23.04 23.03 0.54
C TRP A 442 24.29 22.83 -0.31
N THR A 443 25.45 22.78 0.32
CA THR A 443 26.71 22.41 -0.32
C THR A 443 26.98 20.90 -0.17
N PRO A 444 27.92 20.32 -0.95
CA PRO A 444 28.38 18.95 -0.74
C PRO A 444 28.80 18.67 0.72
N LEU A 445 29.41 19.66 1.39
CA LEU A 445 29.84 19.58 2.80
C LEU A 445 28.65 19.48 3.76
N HIS A 446 27.55 20.19 3.50
CA HIS A 446 26.29 20.00 4.26
C HIS A 446 25.79 18.57 4.15
N HIS A 447 25.80 17.99 2.94
CA HIS A 447 25.35 16.62 2.73
C HIS A 447 26.28 15.60 3.41
N ALA A 448 27.58 15.74 3.30
CA ALA A 448 28.56 14.89 3.98
C ALA A 448 28.38 14.96 5.50
N SER A 449 28.23 16.17 6.04
CA SER A 449 28.05 16.41 7.49
C SER A 449 26.72 15.87 8.01
N ALA A 450 25.63 16.01 7.24
CA ALA A 450 24.32 15.52 7.62
C ALA A 450 24.18 14.00 7.57
N ASN A 451 25.05 13.29 6.82
CA ASN A 451 24.95 11.84 6.61
C ASN A 451 26.13 11.05 7.22
N GLY A 452 27.03 11.69 7.94
CA GLY A 452 28.11 11.01 8.68
C GLY A 452 29.32 10.60 7.86
N HIS A 453 29.58 11.25 6.73
CA HIS A 453 30.66 10.86 5.81
C HIS A 453 31.94 11.69 6.08
N LEU A 454 32.65 11.36 7.17
CA LEU A 454 33.83 12.09 7.63
C LEU A 454 34.93 12.20 6.57
N ASP A 455 35.27 11.10 5.90
CA ASP A 455 36.36 11.11 4.90
C ASP A 455 36.04 12.03 3.71
N ILE A 456 34.75 12.09 3.33
CA ILE A 456 34.32 13.03 2.29
C ILE A 456 34.33 14.47 2.81
N ALA A 457 33.88 14.71 4.04
CA ALA A 457 33.95 16.03 4.66
C ALA A 457 35.39 16.57 4.71
N LYS A 458 36.36 15.73 5.13
CA LYS A 458 37.80 16.04 5.13
C LYS A 458 38.25 16.43 3.72
N PHE A 459 37.94 15.58 2.75
CA PHE A 459 38.39 15.78 1.39
C PHE A 459 37.77 17.03 0.73
N LEU A 460 36.49 17.34 1.05
CA LEU A 460 35.85 18.57 0.60
C LEU A 460 36.49 19.83 1.19
N VAL A 461 36.82 19.82 2.49
CA VAL A 461 37.49 20.96 3.16
C VAL A 461 38.92 21.15 2.64
N GLU A 462 39.69 20.07 2.45
CA GLU A 462 41.01 20.08 1.82
C GLU A 462 40.96 20.65 0.39
N GLY A 463 39.86 20.39 -0.33
CA GLY A 463 39.58 20.93 -1.65
C GLY A 463 39.08 22.40 -1.66
N GLY A 464 39.05 23.09 -0.52
CA GLY A 464 38.61 24.47 -0.39
C GLY A 464 37.11 24.63 -0.09
N GLY A 465 36.47 23.63 0.42
CA GLY A 465 35.07 23.69 0.90
C GLY A 465 34.91 24.67 2.06
N ASN A 466 33.95 25.58 1.97
CA ASN A 466 33.67 26.55 3.01
C ASN A 466 32.95 25.87 4.20
N VAL A 467 33.61 25.78 5.35
CA VAL A 467 33.13 25.16 6.57
C VAL A 467 31.95 25.89 7.21
N ASP A 468 31.82 27.20 6.98
CA ASP A 468 30.74 28.05 7.48
C ASP A 468 29.71 28.42 6.39
N SER A 469 29.64 27.67 5.30
CA SER A 469 28.57 27.86 4.31
C SER A 469 27.21 27.73 4.93
N LYS A 470 26.27 28.60 4.57
CA LYS A 470 24.91 28.61 5.09
C LYS A 470 23.91 28.13 4.04
N ASN A 471 22.97 27.26 4.45
CA ASN A 471 21.86 26.89 3.60
C ASN A 471 20.72 27.93 3.67
N ASP A 472 19.57 27.65 3.05
CA ASP A 472 18.36 28.49 3.05
C ASP A 472 17.80 28.81 4.45
N LYS A 473 18.09 27.97 5.41
CA LYS A 473 17.76 28.15 6.84
C LYS A 473 18.92 28.75 7.63
N GLU A 474 19.92 29.27 6.98
CA GLU A 474 21.18 29.77 7.54
C GLU A 474 21.98 28.74 8.37
N ALA A 475 21.59 27.45 8.32
CA ALA A 475 22.27 26.39 9.04
C ALA A 475 23.60 26.01 8.34
N THR A 476 24.62 25.75 9.14
CA THR A 476 25.96 25.38 8.69
C THR A 476 26.16 23.85 8.62
N PRO A 477 27.21 23.34 7.98
CA PRO A 477 27.60 21.93 8.06
C PRO A 477 27.77 21.42 9.51
N LEU A 478 28.28 22.30 10.43
CA LEU A 478 28.41 21.97 11.84
C LEU A 478 27.04 21.77 12.53
N ASP A 479 26.03 22.59 12.18
CA ASP A 479 24.65 22.38 12.67
C ASP A 479 24.12 21.03 12.25
N ARG A 480 24.39 20.61 11.01
CA ARG A 480 23.93 19.30 10.49
C ARG A 480 24.64 18.13 11.18
N ALA A 481 25.96 18.24 11.39
CA ALA A 481 26.71 17.23 12.13
C ALA A 481 26.25 17.16 13.58
N ALA A 482 26.05 18.29 14.24
CA ALA A 482 25.62 18.37 15.64
C ALA A 482 24.19 17.84 15.84
N GLY A 483 23.26 18.18 14.93
CA GLY A 483 21.88 17.71 15.03
C GLY A 483 21.70 16.22 14.72
N ASN A 484 22.59 15.62 13.93
CA ASN A 484 22.53 14.19 13.57
C ASN A 484 23.48 13.30 14.39
N GLY A 485 24.29 13.85 15.28
CA GLY A 485 25.09 13.06 16.22
C GLY A 485 26.47 12.64 15.71
N TYR A 486 27.01 13.27 14.67
CA TYR A 486 28.30 12.89 14.08
C TYR A 486 29.45 13.67 14.74
N LEU A 487 29.91 13.15 15.89
CA LEU A 487 30.96 13.77 16.70
C LEU A 487 32.25 13.98 15.92
N ASP A 488 32.73 12.94 15.21
CA ASP A 488 34.01 13.02 14.49
C ASP A 488 33.99 14.12 13.42
N ILE A 489 32.84 14.34 12.78
CA ILE A 489 32.68 15.43 11.80
C ILE A 489 32.60 16.78 12.51
N ALA A 490 31.88 16.86 13.62
CA ALA A 490 31.80 18.09 14.41
C ALA A 490 33.19 18.53 14.90
N CYS A 491 33.99 17.59 15.45
CA CYS A 491 35.38 17.84 15.85
C CYS A 491 36.21 18.33 14.66
N PHE A 492 36.17 17.61 13.55
CA PHE A 492 36.93 17.96 12.35
C PHE A 492 36.55 19.36 11.82
N LEU A 493 35.24 19.68 11.75
CA LEU A 493 34.80 21.00 11.26
C LEU A 493 35.27 22.13 12.18
N VAL A 494 35.21 21.97 13.51
CA VAL A 494 35.71 22.99 14.47
C VAL A 494 37.22 23.12 14.37
N GLU A 495 37.99 22.02 14.26
CA GLU A 495 39.41 22.02 14.01
C GLU A 495 39.79 22.73 12.70
N SER A 496 38.90 22.64 11.70
CA SER A 496 39.05 23.31 10.39
C SER A 496 38.57 24.77 10.42
N GLY A 497 38.20 25.31 11.58
CA GLY A 497 37.86 26.73 11.77
C GLY A 497 36.37 27.06 11.68
N ALA A 498 35.47 26.04 11.74
CA ALA A 498 34.02 26.29 11.76
C ALA A 498 33.59 27.09 13.00
N THR A 499 32.67 28.04 12.81
CA THR A 499 32.16 28.91 13.86
C THR A 499 31.22 28.16 14.78
N VAL A 500 31.69 27.84 16.01
CA VAL A 500 30.91 27.03 17.00
C VAL A 500 29.62 27.70 17.46
N SER A 501 29.53 29.03 17.38
CA SER A 501 28.37 29.84 17.76
C SER A 501 27.56 30.36 16.54
N ALA A 502 27.78 29.77 15.37
CA ALA A 502 26.98 30.11 14.18
C ALA A 502 25.49 29.94 14.49
N ARG A 503 24.68 30.84 13.98
CA ARG A 503 23.22 30.83 14.21
C ARG A 503 22.49 30.56 12.91
N ASP A 504 21.52 29.65 12.98
CA ASP A 504 20.55 29.44 11.91
C ASP A 504 19.44 30.52 11.94
N TYR A 505 18.48 30.42 11.03
CA TYR A 505 17.38 31.40 10.89
C TYR A 505 16.55 31.60 12.18
N ASP A 506 16.35 30.52 12.96
CA ASP A 506 15.65 30.54 14.25
C ASP A 506 16.60 30.89 15.43
N GLY A 507 17.82 31.28 15.13
CA GLY A 507 18.86 31.60 16.10
C GLY A 507 19.47 30.39 16.81
N TRP A 508 19.20 29.16 16.34
CA TRP A 508 19.79 27.96 16.92
C TRP A 508 21.27 27.85 16.56
N THR A 509 22.06 27.39 17.51
CA THR A 509 23.46 27.06 17.31
C THR A 509 23.65 25.54 17.25
N PRO A 510 24.83 25.05 16.79
CA PRO A 510 25.14 23.61 16.85
C PRO A 510 24.97 23.02 18.26
N PHE A 511 25.18 23.81 19.31
CA PHE A 511 24.98 23.40 20.71
C PHE A 511 23.49 23.18 21.04
N HIS A 512 22.62 24.05 20.52
CA HIS A 512 21.16 23.84 20.64
C HIS A 512 20.71 22.57 19.91
N GLN A 513 21.23 22.35 18.69
CA GLN A 513 20.92 21.16 17.88
C GLN A 513 21.34 19.87 18.64
N ALA A 514 22.60 19.82 19.11
CA ALA A 514 23.11 18.68 19.90
C ALA A 514 22.28 18.43 21.16
N SER A 515 21.92 19.50 21.88
CA SER A 515 21.17 19.43 23.13
C SER A 515 19.75 18.93 22.94
N TYR A 516 19.06 19.41 21.91
CA TYR A 516 17.69 18.99 21.58
C TYR A 516 17.62 17.53 21.10
N HIS A 517 18.57 17.13 20.25
CA HIS A 517 18.56 15.76 19.69
C HIS A 517 19.16 14.70 20.64
N GLY A 518 19.88 15.08 21.65
CA GLY A 518 20.39 14.17 22.66
C GLY A 518 21.84 13.71 22.47
N HIS A 519 22.64 14.47 21.74
CA HIS A 519 24.01 14.12 21.38
C HIS A 519 25.02 14.65 22.44
N LEU A 520 25.09 13.98 23.60
CA LEU A 520 25.86 14.40 24.75
C LEU A 520 27.34 14.65 24.45
N HIS A 521 27.98 13.76 23.68
CA HIS A 521 29.42 13.89 23.37
C HIS A 521 29.71 15.15 22.54
N ILE A 522 28.78 15.51 21.62
CA ILE A 522 28.91 16.75 20.83
C ILE A 522 28.65 17.97 21.72
N ALA A 523 27.65 17.90 22.58
CA ALA A 523 27.39 19.00 23.52
C ALA A 523 28.60 19.26 24.43
N LYS A 524 29.24 18.20 24.95
CA LYS A 524 30.50 18.31 25.71
C LYS A 524 31.60 18.97 24.90
N PHE A 525 31.84 18.45 23.70
CA PHE A 525 32.90 18.98 22.83
C PHE A 525 32.68 20.45 22.48
N LEU A 526 31.45 20.87 22.15
CA LEU A 526 31.14 22.27 21.81
C LEU A 526 31.29 23.19 23.02
N LEU A 527 30.94 22.75 24.23
CA LEU A 527 31.16 23.52 25.46
C LEU A 527 32.67 23.69 25.75
N GLU A 528 33.44 22.63 25.59
CA GLU A 528 34.91 22.66 25.71
C GLU A 528 35.55 23.56 24.64
N SER A 529 34.90 23.71 23.48
CA SER A 529 35.31 24.62 22.42
C SER A 529 34.94 26.08 22.67
N GLY A 530 34.38 26.41 23.85
CA GLY A 530 34.19 27.78 24.35
C GLY A 530 32.85 28.40 24.05
N ILE A 531 31.79 27.62 23.71
CA ILE A 531 30.43 28.13 23.60
C ILE A 531 29.87 28.47 24.99
N ASP A 532 29.08 29.51 25.11
CA ASP A 532 28.38 29.85 26.34
C ASP A 532 27.29 28.80 26.64
N VAL A 533 27.31 28.26 27.87
CA VAL A 533 26.34 27.22 28.32
C VAL A 533 24.91 27.73 28.29
N ASP A 534 24.70 29.03 28.54
CA ASP A 534 23.42 29.71 28.55
C ASP A 534 23.12 30.52 27.27
N ILE A 535 23.84 30.20 26.20
CA ILE A 535 23.53 30.82 24.89
C ILE A 535 22.06 30.59 24.55
N GLN A 536 21.38 31.68 24.13
CA GLN A 536 19.96 31.67 23.80
C GLN A 536 19.75 31.63 22.28
N ASN A 537 18.71 30.94 21.82
CA ASN A 537 18.25 31.00 20.43
C ASN A 537 17.34 32.22 20.19
N GLY A 538 16.71 32.36 19.00
CA GLY A 538 15.85 33.48 18.65
C GLY A 538 14.54 33.55 19.48
N SER A 539 14.19 32.51 20.19
CA SER A 539 13.07 32.47 21.15
C SER A 539 13.52 32.59 22.62
N GLU A 540 14.76 33.01 22.87
CA GLU A 540 15.38 33.12 24.21
C GLU A 540 15.51 31.76 24.93
N GLN A 541 15.42 30.63 24.21
CA GLN A 541 15.55 29.30 24.76
C GLN A 541 17.01 28.91 24.88
N THR A 542 17.41 28.38 26.06
CA THR A 542 18.76 27.83 26.29
C THR A 542 18.86 26.35 25.93
N SER A 543 20.07 25.82 25.84
CA SER A 543 20.33 24.41 25.62
C SER A 543 19.68 23.53 26.70
N LEU A 544 19.64 23.99 27.98
CA LEU A 544 18.95 23.29 29.07
C LEU A 544 17.43 23.22 28.84
N TYR A 545 16.84 24.30 28.37
CA TYR A 545 15.41 24.34 28.00
C TYR A 545 15.12 23.31 26.88
N LEU A 546 15.94 23.27 25.84
CA LEU A 546 15.75 22.36 24.69
C LEU A 546 15.97 20.90 25.05
N ALA A 547 16.99 20.57 25.85
CA ALA A 547 17.20 19.25 26.41
C ALA A 547 16.04 18.81 27.27
N SER A 548 15.48 19.72 28.10
CA SER A 548 14.30 19.49 28.94
C SER A 548 13.04 19.29 28.12
N ARG A 549 12.85 20.03 27.02
CA ARG A 549 11.77 19.90 26.05
C ARG A 549 11.74 18.53 25.37
N SER A 550 12.91 17.98 25.07
CA SER A 550 13.06 16.69 24.37
C SER A 550 13.34 15.51 25.32
N GLY A 551 13.38 15.74 26.65
CA GLY A 551 13.55 14.69 27.65
C GLY A 551 14.97 14.10 27.73
N LYS A 552 15.99 14.84 27.32
CA LYS A 552 17.38 14.38 27.29
C LYS A 552 18.07 14.54 28.64
N LEU A 553 17.79 13.62 29.57
CA LEU A 553 18.21 13.68 30.96
C LEU A 553 19.74 13.84 31.12
N ASP A 554 20.52 13.06 30.39
CA ASP A 554 21.99 13.08 30.52
C ASP A 554 22.57 14.42 30.09
N ILE A 555 22.03 15.04 29.04
CA ILE A 555 22.42 16.39 28.60
C ILE A 555 21.96 17.44 29.60
N ALA A 556 20.72 17.37 30.04
CA ALA A 556 20.21 18.33 31.02
C ALA A 556 21.04 18.28 32.32
N ARG A 557 21.42 17.10 32.78
CA ARG A 557 22.33 16.90 33.92
C ARG A 557 23.70 17.53 33.63
N PHE A 558 24.30 17.18 32.51
CA PHE A 558 25.58 17.72 32.09
C PHE A 558 25.59 19.26 32.04
N LEU A 559 24.55 19.89 31.46
CA LEU A 559 24.46 21.33 31.40
C LEU A 559 24.38 21.97 32.78
N ILE A 560 23.58 21.44 33.70
CA ILE A 560 23.48 21.93 35.07
C ILE A 560 24.80 21.77 35.83
N GLU A 561 25.50 20.63 35.70
CA GLU A 561 26.83 20.38 36.30
C GLU A 561 27.87 21.39 35.78
N ASN A 562 27.70 21.94 34.58
CA ASN A 562 28.57 22.95 33.98
C ASN A 562 28.02 24.38 34.11
N GLY A 563 27.09 24.61 35.06
CA GLY A 563 26.68 25.95 35.49
C GLY A 563 25.54 26.55 34.69
N ALA A 564 24.78 25.79 33.90
CA ALA A 564 23.60 26.32 33.21
C ALA A 564 22.58 26.91 34.18
N ASP A 565 22.03 28.07 33.81
CA ASP A 565 21.00 28.75 34.63
C ASP A 565 19.67 27.97 34.56
N ILE A 566 19.36 27.28 35.65
CA ILE A 566 18.11 26.50 35.79
C ILE A 566 16.87 27.38 35.80
N HIS A 567 17.00 28.70 36.04
CA HIS A 567 15.91 29.68 36.08
C HIS A 567 15.72 30.44 34.76
N ALA A 568 16.62 30.22 33.77
CA ALA A 568 16.51 30.84 32.46
C ALA A 568 15.11 30.67 31.88
N ARG A 569 14.58 31.73 31.26
CA ARG A 569 13.24 31.76 30.71
C ARG A 569 13.29 32.07 29.22
N ASP A 570 12.38 31.47 28.48
CA ASP A 570 12.14 31.86 27.09
C ASP A 570 11.32 33.17 26.99
N ASN A 571 11.12 33.65 25.76
CA ASN A 571 10.35 34.88 25.49
C ASN A 571 8.86 34.82 25.92
N LYS A 572 8.36 33.65 26.33
CA LYS A 572 7.02 33.44 26.91
C LYS A 572 7.06 33.25 28.44
N GLY A 573 8.20 33.45 29.05
CA GLY A 573 8.44 33.28 30.47
C GLY A 573 8.49 31.83 30.93
N TRP A 574 8.66 30.85 30.01
CA TRP A 574 8.77 29.43 30.35
C TRP A 574 10.21 29.08 30.69
N ASN A 575 10.40 28.23 31.69
CA ASN A 575 11.70 27.64 31.99
C ASN A 575 11.70 26.13 31.67
N SER A 576 12.85 25.49 31.94
CA SER A 576 13.08 24.06 31.69
C SER A 576 12.08 23.15 32.42
N LEU A 577 11.63 23.51 33.64
CA LEU A 577 10.66 22.71 34.42
C LEU A 577 9.26 22.77 33.78
N HIS A 578 8.85 23.94 33.31
CA HIS A 578 7.57 24.10 32.60
C HIS A 578 7.45 23.20 31.40
N ILE A 579 8.47 23.26 30.51
CA ILE A 579 8.43 22.52 29.25
C ILE A 579 8.60 21.00 29.48
N ALA A 580 9.43 20.58 30.43
CA ALA A 580 9.56 19.17 30.78
C ALA A 580 8.25 18.60 31.36
N SER A 581 7.54 19.41 32.17
CA SER A 581 6.26 19.01 32.76
C SER A 581 5.15 18.89 31.72
N GLN A 582 5.09 19.81 30.75
CA GLN A 582 4.12 19.74 29.65
C GLN A 582 4.34 18.53 28.76
N ASN A 583 5.62 18.20 28.46
CA ASN A 583 5.97 17.14 27.51
C ASN A 583 6.06 15.74 28.13
N GLY A 584 5.89 15.62 29.44
CA GLY A 584 5.83 14.32 30.09
C GLY A 584 7.20 13.74 30.50
N HIS A 585 8.24 14.54 30.64
CA HIS A 585 9.60 14.07 30.94
C HIS A 585 9.89 13.99 32.44
N LEU A 586 9.40 12.95 33.11
CA LEU A 586 9.46 12.78 34.56
C LEU A 586 10.88 12.85 35.15
N ASP A 587 11.82 12.18 34.52
CA ASP A 587 13.20 12.12 35.07
C ASP A 587 13.87 13.49 35.04
N VAL A 588 13.62 14.28 33.98
CA VAL A 588 14.08 15.67 33.89
C VAL A 588 13.37 16.54 34.95
N VAL A 589 12.06 16.39 35.11
CA VAL A 589 11.30 17.09 36.18
C VAL A 589 11.87 16.76 37.59
N ARG A 590 12.11 15.48 37.87
CA ARG A 590 12.72 15.04 39.13
C ARG A 590 14.08 15.68 39.37
N MET A 591 14.91 15.68 38.35
CA MET A 591 16.24 16.28 38.41
C MET A 591 16.13 17.78 38.70
N LEU A 592 15.34 18.53 37.93
CA LEU A 592 15.19 19.99 38.09
C LEU A 592 14.64 20.39 39.46
N ILE A 593 13.65 19.69 40.01
CA ILE A 593 13.13 19.94 41.35
C ILE A 593 14.23 19.65 42.42
N ASN A 594 15.00 18.56 42.23
CA ASN A 594 16.08 18.21 43.17
C ASN A 594 17.26 19.19 43.13
N THR A 595 17.43 19.95 42.05
CA THR A 595 18.43 21.04 41.97
C THR A 595 17.96 22.36 42.58
N GLY A 596 16.69 22.44 43.05
CA GLY A 596 16.19 23.56 43.83
C GLY A 596 15.25 24.50 43.09
N ILE A 597 14.76 24.16 41.90
CA ILE A 597 13.69 24.94 41.27
C ILE A 597 12.40 24.83 42.08
N ALA A 598 11.75 25.98 42.32
CA ALA A 598 10.46 26.01 43.03
C ALA A 598 9.39 25.19 42.26
N VAL A 599 8.69 24.31 42.98
CA VAL A 599 7.66 23.41 42.42
C VAL A 599 6.49 24.17 41.77
N ASP A 600 6.16 25.35 42.29
CA ASP A 600 5.08 26.23 41.81
C ASP A 600 5.60 27.46 41.04
N ILE A 601 6.77 27.35 40.42
CA ILE A 601 7.29 28.43 39.57
C ILE A 601 6.27 28.79 38.49
N LEU A 602 6.06 30.10 38.28
CA LEU A 602 5.08 30.59 37.33
C LEU A 602 5.74 30.91 35.98
N ASN A 603 5.09 30.53 34.87
CA ASN A 603 5.46 30.99 33.53
C ASN A 603 4.82 32.37 33.21
N GLY A 604 4.97 32.88 31.99
CA GLY A 604 4.42 34.17 31.56
C GLY A 604 2.89 34.22 31.54
N THR A 605 2.21 33.08 31.50
CA THR A 605 0.74 32.99 31.63
C THR A 605 0.31 32.62 33.05
N GLN A 606 1.19 32.74 34.02
CA GLN A 606 1.00 32.33 35.42
C GLN A 606 0.67 30.84 35.60
N GLY A 607 0.95 30.01 34.57
CA GLY A 607 0.78 28.56 34.67
C GLY A 607 1.92 27.94 35.50
N THR A 608 1.56 26.96 36.34
CA THR A 608 2.51 26.18 37.14
C THR A 608 2.92 24.88 36.36
N PRO A 609 4.03 24.22 36.75
CA PRO A 609 4.37 22.90 36.18
C PRO A 609 3.23 21.88 36.31
N LEU A 610 2.45 21.90 37.42
CA LEU A 610 1.32 21.01 37.62
C LEU A 610 0.18 21.30 36.62
N SER A 611 -0.11 22.58 36.36
CA SER A 611 -1.12 22.96 35.38
C SER A 611 -0.75 22.50 33.98
N LEU A 612 0.53 22.60 33.62
CA LEU A 612 1.06 22.14 32.32
C LEU A 612 1.08 20.60 32.19
N ALA A 613 1.45 19.90 33.27
CA ALA A 613 1.34 18.44 33.32
C ALA A 613 -0.12 17.99 33.15
N SER A 614 -1.07 18.78 33.61
CA SER A 614 -2.51 18.51 33.47
C SER A 614 -3.00 18.63 32.01
N THR A 615 -2.35 19.44 31.19
CA THR A 615 -2.66 19.49 29.75
C THR A 615 -2.03 18.32 28.97
N GLY A 616 -0.76 17.99 29.25
CA GLY A 616 0.02 16.95 28.58
C GLY A 616 -0.37 15.51 28.97
N GLY A 617 -1.06 15.30 30.10
CA GLY A 617 -1.48 14.00 30.60
C GLY A 617 -0.39 13.23 31.35
N GLY A 618 0.67 13.91 31.81
CA GLY A 618 1.78 13.33 32.57
C GLY A 618 1.40 12.98 34.01
N ILE A 619 0.65 11.91 34.23
CA ILE A 619 0.15 11.51 35.54
C ILE A 619 1.27 11.32 36.58
N GLU A 620 2.38 10.66 36.21
CA GLU A 620 3.51 10.43 37.11
C GLU A 620 4.19 11.76 37.51
N ILE A 621 4.22 12.74 36.62
CA ILE A 621 4.71 14.08 36.91
C ILE A 621 3.74 14.79 37.86
N GLY A 622 2.44 14.72 37.58
CA GLY A 622 1.41 15.28 38.46
C GLY A 622 1.52 14.73 39.88
N ARG A 623 1.65 13.38 39.99
CA ARG A 623 1.85 12.70 41.30
C ARG A 623 3.11 13.21 42.01
N PHE A 624 4.24 13.22 41.29
CA PHE A 624 5.49 13.70 41.85
C PHE A 624 5.46 15.16 42.29
N LEU A 625 4.85 16.04 41.48
CA LEU A 625 4.71 17.47 41.85
C LEU A 625 3.83 17.66 43.08
N VAL A 626 2.70 16.95 43.17
CA VAL A 626 1.80 16.99 44.35
C VAL A 626 2.52 16.44 45.57
N GLU A 627 3.27 15.33 45.47
CA GLU A 627 4.10 14.80 46.57
C GLU A 627 5.16 15.80 47.06
N ARG A 628 5.60 16.73 46.18
CA ARG A 628 6.56 17.79 46.53
C ARG A 628 5.90 19.08 46.94
N GLY A 629 4.59 19.06 47.17
CA GLY A 629 3.80 20.19 47.71
C GLY A 629 3.31 21.19 46.68
N ALA A 630 3.18 20.80 45.41
CA ALA A 630 2.61 21.67 44.37
C ALA A 630 1.19 22.10 44.75
N ASN A 631 0.87 23.37 44.52
CA ASN A 631 -0.46 23.91 44.76
C ASN A 631 -1.47 23.38 43.71
N VAL A 632 -2.29 22.41 44.10
CA VAL A 632 -3.31 21.78 43.26
C VAL A 632 -4.42 22.75 42.79
N ASN A 633 -4.54 23.93 43.46
CA ASN A 633 -5.51 24.98 43.16
C ASN A 633 -4.89 26.21 42.49
N ALA A 634 -3.60 26.14 42.08
CA ALA A 634 -2.94 27.25 41.41
C ALA A 634 -3.71 27.66 40.14
N ARG A 635 -3.83 28.95 39.90
CA ARG A 635 -4.60 29.49 38.78
C ARG A 635 -3.71 30.23 37.80
N ASN A 636 -3.96 30.04 36.52
CA ASN A 636 -3.28 30.78 35.44
C ASN A 636 -3.97 32.12 35.16
N ASN A 637 -3.51 32.88 34.16
CA ASN A 637 -4.06 34.18 33.77
C ASN A 637 -5.53 34.13 33.31
N GLU A 638 -6.04 32.98 32.94
CA GLU A 638 -7.44 32.74 32.59
C GLU A 638 -8.23 32.18 33.78
N ASN A 639 -7.67 32.28 34.97
CA ASN A 639 -8.20 31.72 36.19
C ASN A 639 -8.45 30.20 36.19
N LEU A 640 -7.85 29.47 35.22
CA LEU A 640 -7.95 28.02 35.09
C LEU A 640 -7.07 27.31 36.11
N ALA A 641 -7.69 26.49 36.95
CA ALA A 641 -6.98 25.55 37.84
C ALA A 641 -6.58 24.26 37.06
N PRO A 642 -5.62 23.45 37.59
CA PRO A 642 -5.21 22.18 36.96
C PRO A 642 -6.38 21.25 36.66
N LEU A 643 -7.44 21.23 37.47
CA LEU A 643 -8.63 20.39 37.23
C LEU A 643 -9.42 20.84 35.99
N HIS A 644 -9.50 22.16 35.72
CA HIS A 644 -10.10 22.64 34.47
C HIS A 644 -9.34 22.13 33.26
N LEU A 645 -8.02 22.23 33.28
CA LEU A 645 -7.15 21.79 32.20
C LEU A 645 -7.25 20.26 32.01
N ALA A 646 -7.16 19.49 33.10
CA ALA A 646 -7.34 18.03 33.03
C ALA A 646 -8.70 17.64 32.43
N SER A 647 -9.74 18.38 32.76
CA SER A 647 -11.10 18.20 32.26
C SER A 647 -11.23 18.59 30.79
N GLN A 648 -10.67 19.73 30.39
CA GLN A 648 -10.68 20.22 29.02
C GLN A 648 -9.99 19.23 28.05
N TYR A 649 -8.86 18.62 28.49
CA TYR A 649 -8.07 17.68 27.68
C TYR A 649 -8.37 16.19 27.93
N GLY A 650 -9.36 15.89 28.78
CA GLY A 650 -9.82 14.51 29.03
C GLY A 650 -8.83 13.63 29.80
N ARG A 651 -8.02 14.21 30.68
CA ARG A 651 -6.96 13.52 31.41
C ARG A 651 -7.53 12.87 32.69
N LEU A 652 -8.15 11.69 32.55
CA LEU A 652 -8.88 11.02 33.64
C LEU A 652 -8.05 10.82 34.90
N ASP A 653 -6.84 10.23 34.76
CA ASP A 653 -6.02 9.92 35.93
C ASP A 653 -5.51 11.18 36.64
N MET A 654 -5.24 12.24 35.88
CA MET A 654 -4.86 13.52 36.42
C MET A 654 -6.06 14.19 37.18
N ALA A 655 -7.24 14.16 36.57
CA ALA A 655 -8.45 14.66 37.24
C ALA A 655 -8.72 13.89 38.54
N ARG A 656 -8.52 12.56 38.54
CA ARG A 656 -8.65 11.73 39.75
C ARG A 656 -7.62 12.14 40.82
N LEU A 657 -6.34 12.28 40.43
CA LEU A 657 -5.28 12.70 41.33
C LEU A 657 -5.60 14.03 42.00
N LEU A 658 -6.06 15.01 41.23
CA LEU A 658 -6.39 16.35 41.75
C LEU A 658 -7.58 16.31 42.72
N LEU A 659 -8.64 15.57 42.37
CA LEU A 659 -9.81 15.40 43.24
C LEU A 659 -9.46 14.61 44.50
N ASP A 660 -8.60 13.60 44.46
CA ASP A 660 -8.12 12.85 45.61
C ASP A 660 -7.27 13.71 46.54
N ASN A 661 -6.67 14.80 46.03
CA ASN A 661 -5.93 15.81 46.84
C ASN A 661 -6.78 17.04 47.21
N GLY A 662 -8.09 16.90 47.19
CA GLY A 662 -9.02 17.88 47.78
C GLY A 662 -9.36 19.06 46.88
N VAL A 663 -9.16 18.99 45.60
CA VAL A 663 -9.65 20.01 44.65
C VAL A 663 -11.17 19.92 44.58
N ASP A 664 -11.85 21.06 44.68
CA ASP A 664 -13.31 21.15 44.54
C ASP A 664 -13.73 20.83 43.08
N ALA A 665 -14.59 19.83 42.89
CA ALA A 665 -15.15 19.47 41.61
C ALA A 665 -15.98 20.59 40.95
N ASN A 666 -16.41 21.59 41.73
CA ASN A 666 -17.21 22.74 41.31
C ASN A 666 -16.41 24.03 41.14
N VAL A 667 -15.08 23.95 41.17
CA VAL A 667 -14.23 25.13 40.96
C VAL A 667 -14.61 25.82 39.65
N GLN A 668 -14.68 27.15 39.65
CA GLN A 668 -15.05 27.96 38.47
C GLN A 668 -13.87 28.84 38.04
N GLU A 669 -13.73 29.04 36.71
CA GLU A 669 -12.82 30.01 36.11
C GLU A 669 -13.48 31.35 35.84
N ASP A 670 -12.86 32.31 35.13
CA ASP A 670 -13.35 33.69 34.97
C ASP A 670 -14.72 33.79 34.28
N ASN A 671 -15.03 32.87 33.34
CA ASN A 671 -16.34 32.78 32.69
C ASN A 671 -17.31 31.89 33.46
N LEU A 672 -17.05 31.65 34.75
CA LEU A 672 -17.82 30.81 35.66
C LEU A 672 -18.01 29.35 35.17
N GLN A 673 -17.21 28.89 34.21
CA GLN A 673 -17.25 27.50 33.77
C GLN A 673 -16.61 26.60 34.82
N SER A 674 -17.29 25.52 35.15
CA SER A 674 -16.75 24.45 35.99
C SER A 674 -16.05 23.38 35.13
N PRO A 675 -15.25 22.49 35.73
CA PRO A 675 -14.68 21.33 35.02
C PRO A 675 -15.73 20.53 34.25
N LEU A 676 -16.95 20.41 34.77
CA LEU A 676 -18.04 19.67 34.15
C LEU A 676 -18.56 20.37 32.88
N HIS A 677 -18.52 21.70 32.77
CA HIS A 677 -18.81 22.43 31.54
C HIS A 677 -17.80 22.07 30.43
N LEU A 678 -16.49 22.12 30.77
CA LEU A 678 -15.42 21.84 29.82
C LEU A 678 -15.46 20.40 29.30
N VAL A 679 -15.67 19.43 30.19
CA VAL A 679 -15.84 18.03 29.83
C VAL A 679 -17.05 17.84 28.92
N SER A 680 -18.16 18.51 29.24
CA SER A 680 -19.43 18.41 28.50
C SER A 680 -19.30 18.99 27.08
N ALA A 681 -18.55 20.08 26.93
CA ALA A 681 -18.27 20.66 25.62
C ALA A 681 -17.37 19.75 24.76
N ASN A 682 -16.34 19.15 25.37
CA ASN A 682 -15.32 18.37 24.63
C ASN A 682 -15.66 16.87 24.43
N GLY A 683 -16.54 16.33 25.28
CA GLY A 683 -17.01 14.94 25.11
C GLY A 683 -16.21 13.89 25.88
N HIS A 684 -15.51 14.23 26.94
CA HIS A 684 -14.67 13.34 27.73
C HIS A 684 -15.47 12.55 28.77
N MET A 685 -16.23 11.55 28.38
CA MET A 685 -17.19 10.79 29.18
C MET A 685 -16.64 10.29 30.51
N LYS A 686 -15.48 9.64 30.53
CA LYS A 686 -14.91 9.09 31.78
C LYS A 686 -14.57 10.15 32.82
N VAL A 687 -14.16 11.33 32.37
CA VAL A 687 -13.88 12.45 33.28
C VAL A 687 -15.21 13.04 33.79
N ALA A 688 -16.23 13.11 32.93
CA ALA A 688 -17.56 13.53 33.35
C ALA A 688 -18.14 12.62 34.45
N GLU A 689 -18.06 11.29 34.23
CA GLU A 689 -18.45 10.28 35.24
C GLU A 689 -17.73 10.50 36.58
N LEU A 690 -16.38 10.68 36.49
CA LEU A 690 -15.58 10.91 37.69
C LEU A 690 -16.01 12.19 38.43
N LEU A 691 -16.21 13.31 37.74
CA LEU A 691 -16.62 14.58 38.32
C LEU A 691 -17.99 14.48 39.02
N VAL A 692 -18.96 13.87 38.35
CA VAL A 692 -20.30 13.65 38.92
C VAL A 692 -20.21 12.74 40.16
N GLN A 693 -19.44 11.64 40.10
CA GLN A 693 -19.20 10.77 41.28
C GLN A 693 -18.56 11.52 42.47
N ARG A 694 -17.79 12.58 42.18
CA ARG A 694 -17.10 13.39 43.20
C ARG A 694 -17.89 14.63 43.59
N GLY A 695 -19.18 14.70 43.21
CA GLY A 695 -20.10 15.74 43.66
C GLY A 695 -20.11 17.02 42.82
N ALA A 696 -19.68 16.91 41.52
CA ALA A 696 -19.86 18.05 40.62
C ALA A 696 -21.35 18.33 40.40
N SER A 697 -21.75 19.61 40.56
CA SER A 697 -23.12 20.05 40.31
C SER A 697 -23.46 20.02 38.83
N VAL A 698 -24.50 19.30 38.46
CA VAL A 698 -24.93 19.11 37.06
C VAL A 698 -25.66 20.33 36.48
N ASP A 699 -26.15 21.25 37.36
CA ASP A 699 -26.93 22.44 36.98
C ASP A 699 -26.24 23.77 37.35
N VAL A 700 -24.89 23.74 37.46
CA VAL A 700 -24.11 24.97 37.63
C VAL A 700 -24.19 25.84 36.36
N TYR A 701 -24.23 27.16 36.52
CA TYR A 701 -24.28 28.09 35.38
C TYR A 701 -22.93 28.73 35.09
N ASP A 702 -22.59 28.88 33.81
CA ASP A 702 -21.52 29.78 33.42
C ASP A 702 -21.97 31.25 33.32
N ASP A 703 -21.07 32.15 32.87
CA ASP A 703 -21.35 33.60 32.73
C ASP A 703 -22.50 33.89 31.74
N LYS A 704 -22.77 33.00 30.79
CA LYS A 704 -23.84 33.05 29.81
C LYS A 704 -25.11 32.32 30.27
N LYS A 705 -25.15 31.94 31.54
CA LYS A 705 -26.21 31.09 32.11
C LYS A 705 -26.37 29.72 31.44
N GLN A 706 -25.32 29.20 30.81
CA GLN A 706 -25.33 27.89 30.19
C GLN A 706 -24.97 26.82 31.21
N THR A 707 -25.64 25.67 31.18
CA THR A 707 -25.36 24.52 32.05
C THR A 707 -24.44 23.52 31.36
N PRO A 708 -23.83 22.55 32.07
CA PRO A 708 -23.09 21.43 31.42
C PRO A 708 -23.93 20.67 30.39
N LEU A 709 -25.25 20.48 30.67
CA LEU A 709 -26.18 19.86 29.73
C LEU A 709 -26.34 20.71 28.46
N TYR A 710 -26.41 22.02 28.58
CA TYR A 710 -26.45 22.94 27.45
C TYR A 710 -25.18 22.75 26.55
N LYS A 711 -23.98 22.71 27.17
CA LYS A 711 -22.72 22.50 26.47
C LYS A 711 -22.68 21.13 25.75
N ALA A 712 -23.11 20.08 26.43
CA ALA A 712 -23.19 18.74 25.83
C ALA A 712 -24.16 18.72 24.63
N ALA A 713 -25.31 19.39 24.76
CA ALA A 713 -26.33 19.51 23.75
C ALA A 713 -25.86 20.30 22.52
N SER A 714 -25.20 21.46 22.75
CA SER A 714 -24.63 22.30 21.70
C SER A 714 -23.56 21.61 20.86
N ASN A 715 -22.80 20.70 21.47
CA ASN A 715 -21.67 19.98 20.82
C ASN A 715 -21.99 18.52 20.48
N GLY A 716 -23.25 18.10 20.58
CA GLY A 716 -23.70 16.77 20.17
C GLY A 716 -23.16 15.60 21.00
N LYS A 717 -22.83 15.83 22.28
CA LYS A 717 -22.21 14.82 23.15
C LYS A 717 -23.27 13.95 23.84
N VAL A 718 -23.87 13.05 23.09
CA VAL A 718 -25.01 12.20 23.51
C VAL A 718 -24.76 11.46 24.81
N ALA A 719 -23.62 10.80 24.95
CA ALA A 719 -23.30 10.02 26.14
C ALA A 719 -23.24 10.89 27.43
N ILE A 720 -22.63 12.07 27.31
CA ILE A 720 -22.56 13.00 28.46
C ILE A 720 -23.92 13.62 28.75
N ALA A 721 -24.67 13.98 27.71
CA ALA A 721 -26.04 14.45 27.91
C ALA A 721 -26.87 13.40 28.65
N HIS A 722 -26.73 12.12 28.30
CA HIS A 722 -27.38 11.02 29.00
C HIS A 722 -26.97 10.95 30.48
N LEU A 723 -25.65 10.98 30.75
CA LEU A 723 -25.11 10.97 32.10
C LEU A 723 -25.69 12.12 32.96
N LEU A 724 -25.65 13.35 32.43
CA LEU A 724 -26.12 14.53 33.14
C LEU A 724 -27.63 14.45 33.46
N ILE A 725 -28.44 14.01 32.50
CA ILE A 725 -29.89 13.85 32.69
C ILE A 725 -30.19 12.76 33.73
N ASP A 726 -29.47 11.64 33.72
CA ASP A 726 -29.64 10.55 34.68
C ASP A 726 -29.29 11.00 36.13
N HIS A 727 -28.43 12.03 36.25
CA HIS A 727 -28.10 12.64 37.55
C HIS A 727 -28.92 13.89 37.85
N GLY A 728 -30.03 14.09 37.14
CA GLY A 728 -31.04 15.11 37.49
C GLY A 728 -30.82 16.48 36.88
N ALA A 729 -30.01 16.60 35.79
CA ALA A 729 -29.85 17.89 35.13
C ALA A 729 -31.17 18.42 34.58
N ASN A 730 -31.40 19.71 34.80
CA ASN A 730 -32.63 20.39 34.39
C ASN A 730 -32.69 20.57 32.86
N LEU A 731 -33.64 19.89 32.21
CA LEU A 731 -33.86 19.94 30.76
C LEU A 731 -34.31 21.30 30.24
N HIS A 732 -34.84 22.16 31.13
CA HIS A 732 -35.45 23.45 30.81
C HIS A 732 -34.58 24.66 31.22
N SER A 733 -33.37 24.41 31.70
CA SER A 733 -32.44 25.49 32.03
C SER A 733 -32.12 26.32 30.79
N ALA A 734 -32.53 27.58 30.80
CA ALA A 734 -32.31 28.47 29.67
C ALA A 734 -31.07 29.36 29.90
N ASP A 735 -30.33 29.62 28.85
CA ASP A 735 -29.20 30.55 28.83
C ASP A 735 -29.66 32.01 28.89
N GLY A 736 -28.72 32.97 28.77
CA GLY A 736 -28.97 34.41 28.82
C GLY A 736 -29.87 34.98 27.71
N ILE A 737 -30.17 34.19 26.68
CA ILE A 737 -31.07 34.54 25.56
C ILE A 737 -32.28 33.59 25.45
N GLY A 738 -32.57 32.86 26.52
CA GLY A 738 -33.70 31.97 26.63
C GLY A 738 -33.57 30.64 25.90
N TRP A 739 -32.35 30.23 25.49
CA TRP A 739 -32.15 28.96 24.83
C TRP A 739 -31.97 27.82 25.81
N THR A 740 -32.80 26.79 25.70
CA THR A 740 -32.67 25.53 26.46
C THR A 740 -31.73 24.56 25.75
N PRO A 741 -31.31 23.47 26.39
CA PRO A 741 -30.54 22.39 25.74
C PRO A 741 -31.19 21.87 24.46
N LEU A 742 -32.54 21.83 24.39
CA LEU A 742 -33.26 21.44 23.19
C LEU A 742 -33.08 22.44 22.04
N HIS A 743 -33.12 23.76 22.33
CA HIS A 743 -32.91 24.82 21.37
C HIS A 743 -31.52 24.70 20.71
N THR A 744 -30.47 24.62 21.53
CA THR A 744 -29.12 24.59 21.03
C THR A 744 -28.80 23.29 20.25
N ALA A 745 -29.28 22.11 20.73
CA ALA A 745 -29.13 20.85 20.01
C ALA A 745 -29.84 20.87 18.65
N SER A 746 -31.03 21.48 18.60
CA SER A 746 -31.84 21.58 17.40
C SER A 746 -31.24 22.53 16.36
N TYR A 747 -30.76 23.69 16.80
CA TYR A 747 -30.05 24.66 15.98
C TYR A 747 -28.77 24.07 15.38
N SER A 748 -28.00 23.33 16.17
CA SER A 748 -26.76 22.68 15.73
C SER A 748 -27.01 21.41 14.89
N GLY A 749 -28.22 20.83 14.93
CA GLY A 749 -28.59 19.64 14.14
C GLY A 749 -28.20 18.31 14.77
N HIS A 750 -28.04 18.25 16.09
CA HIS A 750 -27.62 17.04 16.80
C HIS A 750 -28.80 16.09 17.09
N LEU A 751 -29.21 15.33 16.07
CA LEU A 751 -30.40 14.50 16.05
C LEU A 751 -30.51 13.55 17.25
N GLU A 752 -29.44 12.85 17.61
CA GLU A 752 -29.46 11.88 18.72
C GLU A 752 -29.61 12.55 20.10
N VAL A 753 -29.05 13.75 20.27
CA VAL A 753 -29.24 14.53 21.48
C VAL A 753 -30.69 15.04 21.56
N VAL A 754 -31.24 15.50 20.44
CA VAL A 754 -32.65 15.92 20.36
C VAL A 754 -33.56 14.74 20.71
N LYS A 755 -33.35 13.56 20.14
CA LYS A 755 -34.09 12.32 20.49
C LYS A 755 -34.01 12.03 21.99
N LEU A 756 -32.84 12.17 22.59
CA LEU A 756 -32.63 11.93 24.01
C LEU A 756 -33.42 12.93 24.85
N LEU A 757 -33.29 14.22 24.56
CA LEU A 757 -33.98 15.29 25.30
C LEU A 757 -35.49 15.14 25.21
N LEU A 758 -36.02 14.84 24.01
CA LEU A 758 -37.45 14.60 23.81
C LEU A 758 -37.96 13.38 24.60
N ARG A 759 -37.24 12.26 24.54
CA ARG A 759 -37.58 11.05 25.31
C ARG A 759 -37.59 11.28 26.82
N ARG A 760 -36.79 12.24 27.31
CA ARG A 760 -36.71 12.59 28.72
C ARG A 760 -37.67 13.71 29.13
N GLY A 761 -38.51 14.22 28.21
CA GLY A 761 -39.57 15.15 28.48
C GLY A 761 -39.20 16.64 28.35
N ALA A 762 -38.21 16.96 27.51
CA ALA A 762 -37.95 18.37 27.19
C ALA A 762 -39.16 19.01 26.49
N ASP A 763 -39.53 20.23 26.91
CA ASP A 763 -40.70 20.94 26.37
C ASP A 763 -40.37 21.43 24.94
N VAL A 764 -41.08 20.88 23.95
CA VAL A 764 -40.95 21.22 22.51
C VAL A 764 -41.50 22.60 22.18
N ASN A 765 -42.38 23.14 23.01
CA ASN A 765 -43.08 24.40 22.79
C ASN A 765 -42.46 25.57 23.59
N TYR A 766 -41.40 25.33 24.34
CA TYR A 766 -40.73 26.40 25.14
C TYR A 766 -40.19 27.46 24.17
N PRO A 767 -40.58 28.74 24.28
CA PRO A 767 -40.07 29.80 23.41
C PRO A 767 -38.79 30.41 24.01
N ASN A 768 -37.84 30.77 23.19
CA ASN A 768 -36.69 31.58 23.56
C ASN A 768 -37.10 33.07 23.68
N GLU A 769 -36.21 34.00 24.06
CA GLU A 769 -36.49 35.44 24.14
C GLU A 769 -36.91 36.07 22.82
N ALA A 770 -36.55 35.48 21.66
CA ALA A 770 -37.04 35.88 20.36
C ALA A 770 -38.37 35.24 19.97
N ASN A 771 -39.06 34.62 20.93
CA ASN A 771 -40.35 33.91 20.77
C ASN A 771 -40.27 32.75 19.74
N LYS A 772 -39.10 32.09 19.58
CA LYS A 772 -38.87 30.94 18.68
C LYS A 772 -38.73 29.66 19.47
N THR A 773 -39.34 28.60 18.97
CA THR A 773 -39.23 27.24 19.47
C THR A 773 -38.01 26.53 18.89
N ALA A 774 -37.60 25.42 19.50
CA ALA A 774 -36.50 24.58 19.01
C ALA A 774 -36.72 24.06 17.59
N ALA A 775 -37.96 23.76 17.19
CA ALA A 775 -38.31 23.33 15.84
C ALA A 775 -38.10 24.44 14.79
N GLU A 776 -38.51 25.69 15.14
CA GLU A 776 -38.32 26.85 14.27
C GLU A 776 -36.81 27.15 14.07
N LEU A 777 -35.99 27.09 15.13
CA LEU A 777 -34.55 27.29 15.03
C LEU A 777 -33.87 26.21 14.20
N ALA A 778 -34.30 24.94 14.30
CA ALA A 778 -33.79 23.87 13.47
C ALA A 778 -34.12 24.10 12.00
N SER A 779 -35.34 24.53 11.70
CA SER A 779 -35.80 24.84 10.35
C SER A 779 -35.01 25.99 9.71
N GLU A 780 -34.89 27.11 10.44
CA GLU A 780 -34.15 28.30 9.99
C GLU A 780 -32.69 27.99 9.71
N ASN A 781 -32.09 27.04 10.45
CA ASN A 781 -30.68 26.64 10.25
C ASN A 781 -30.51 25.42 9.31
N GLY A 782 -31.54 25.07 8.55
CA GLY A 782 -31.47 24.00 7.54
C GLY A 782 -31.39 22.59 8.11
N LYS A 783 -31.81 22.37 9.37
CA LYS A 783 -31.78 21.06 10.05
C LYS A 783 -33.11 20.33 9.91
N ALA A 784 -33.50 20.06 8.67
CA ALA A 784 -34.83 19.54 8.32
C ALA A 784 -35.20 18.25 9.07
N GLU A 785 -34.28 17.33 9.24
CA GLU A 785 -34.50 16.06 9.94
C GLU A 785 -34.81 16.28 11.43
N VAL A 786 -34.09 17.20 12.08
CA VAL A 786 -34.33 17.57 13.48
C VAL A 786 -35.68 18.29 13.63
N ALA A 787 -35.96 19.25 12.74
CA ALA A 787 -37.24 19.96 12.74
C ALA A 787 -38.41 18.99 12.61
N ARG A 788 -38.32 18.03 11.66
CA ARG A 788 -39.32 16.97 11.47
C ARG A 788 -39.52 16.13 12.73
N LEU A 789 -38.42 15.68 13.35
CA LEU A 789 -38.49 14.88 14.57
C LEU A 789 -39.23 15.58 15.71
N ILE A 790 -38.94 16.89 15.94
CA ILE A 790 -39.57 17.65 17.00
C ILE A 790 -41.06 17.83 16.73
N VAL A 791 -41.42 18.06 15.46
CA VAL A 791 -42.80 18.21 15.01
C VAL A 791 -43.59 16.92 15.21
N GLU A 792 -43.03 15.78 14.81
CA GLU A 792 -43.62 14.44 15.02
C GLU A 792 -43.85 14.14 16.51
N TYR A 793 -43.01 14.69 17.38
CA TYR A 793 -43.05 14.43 18.83
C TYR A 793 -44.11 15.23 19.63
N LYS A 794 -44.98 16.00 19.00
CA LYS A 794 -46.16 16.73 19.54
C LYS A 794 -46.24 18.24 19.20
N ALA A 795 -45.65 18.70 18.12
CA ALA A 795 -45.80 20.10 17.74
C ALA A 795 -47.15 20.37 17.09
N ASP A 796 -47.70 21.55 17.38
CA ASP A 796 -48.95 22.03 16.81
C ASP A 796 -48.87 22.20 15.28
N ALA A 797 -49.96 21.89 14.57
CA ALA A 797 -50.02 22.02 13.09
C ALA A 797 -49.71 23.46 12.58
N SER A 798 -49.82 24.46 13.43
CA SER A 798 -49.44 25.85 13.13
C SER A 798 -47.93 26.04 12.95
N VAL A 799 -47.10 25.18 13.62
CA VAL A 799 -45.64 25.22 13.53
C VAL A 799 -45.16 24.59 12.21
N LEU A 800 -45.87 23.57 11.73
CA LEU A 800 -45.62 22.95 10.43
C LEU A 800 -45.66 23.95 9.27
N ASN A 801 -46.66 24.83 9.26
CA ASN A 801 -46.81 25.84 8.23
C ASN A 801 -45.67 26.91 8.28
N LYS A 802 -45.21 27.29 9.49
CA LYS A 802 -44.09 28.24 9.66
C LYS A 802 -42.74 27.65 9.31
N ILE A 803 -42.52 26.33 9.56
CA ILE A 803 -41.28 25.61 9.21
C ILE A 803 -41.11 25.55 7.69
N CYS A 804 -42.18 25.23 7.00
CA CYS A 804 -42.18 25.14 5.54
C CYS A 804 -41.93 26.49 4.83
N THR A 805 -42.44 27.62 5.40
CA THR A 805 -42.23 28.95 4.85
C THR A 805 -40.88 29.58 5.18
N ALA A 806 -40.23 29.20 6.28
CA ALA A 806 -38.93 29.76 6.68
C ALA A 806 -37.74 29.15 5.92
N GLN A 807 -37.86 27.90 5.41
CA GLN A 807 -36.78 27.21 4.71
C GLN A 807 -36.67 27.57 3.25
N TYR A 808 -37.77 28.04 2.62
CA TYR A 808 -37.87 28.24 1.17
C TYR A 808 -38.36 29.62 0.76
N GLY A 809 -38.10 30.65 1.51
CA GLY A 809 -38.36 32.07 1.19
C GLY A 809 -39.57 32.37 0.28
N ALA A 810 -40.48 33.20 0.65
CA ALA A 810 -41.52 33.65 -0.22
C ALA A 810 -40.93 34.48 -1.38
N ASP A 811 -41.02 33.99 -2.64
CA ASP A 811 -40.70 34.77 -3.79
C ASP A 811 -41.67 35.98 -3.88
N GLU A 812 -41.12 37.16 -4.19
CA GLU A 812 -41.89 38.44 -4.36
C GLU A 812 -42.99 38.35 -5.43
N ASP A 813 -43.11 37.21 -6.18
CA ASP A 813 -44.08 37.01 -7.26
C ASP A 813 -45.34 36.22 -6.90
N GLY A 814 -45.63 35.97 -5.62
CA GLY A 814 -46.97 35.52 -5.19
C GLY A 814 -47.35 34.10 -5.64
N LYS A 815 -46.39 33.25 -6.02
CA LYS A 815 -46.64 31.83 -6.32
C LYS A 815 -46.61 31.01 -5.03
N ASP A 816 -47.79 30.41 -4.81
CA ASP A 816 -48.18 29.50 -3.71
C ASP A 816 -47.04 28.87 -2.87
N GLY A 817 -46.96 29.23 -1.64
CA GLY A 817 -46.10 28.55 -0.60
C GLY A 817 -46.35 27.04 -0.45
N ARG A 818 -47.35 26.48 -1.13
CA ARG A 818 -47.64 25.04 -1.26
C ARG A 818 -46.62 24.29 -2.09
N THR A 819 -45.97 24.97 -3.02
CA THR A 819 -44.97 24.40 -3.94
C THR A 819 -43.70 24.03 -3.20
N ALA A 820 -43.14 24.96 -2.46
CA ALA A 820 -41.96 24.74 -1.61
C ALA A 820 -42.23 23.69 -0.52
N SER A 821 -43.44 23.68 0.02
CA SER A 821 -43.86 22.71 1.03
C SER A 821 -43.94 21.27 0.52
N LEU A 822 -44.36 21.06 -0.75
CA LEU A 822 -44.45 19.72 -1.35
C LEU A 822 -43.06 19.14 -1.65
N HIS A 823 -42.14 19.92 -2.17
CA HIS A 823 -40.73 19.51 -2.39
C HIS A 823 -40.06 19.16 -1.07
N ALA A 824 -40.20 20.00 -0.05
CA ALA A 824 -39.65 19.75 1.28
C ALA A 824 -40.22 18.47 1.94
N ALA A 825 -41.53 18.27 1.81
CA ALA A 825 -42.20 17.08 2.33
C ALA A 825 -41.73 15.79 1.65
N ALA A 826 -41.51 15.86 0.33
CA ALA A 826 -40.99 14.74 -0.47
C ALA A 826 -39.52 14.47 -0.17
N GLU A 827 -38.69 15.52 -0.08
CA GLU A 827 -37.26 15.46 0.26
C GLU A 827 -37.04 14.91 1.69
N GLY A 828 -37.84 15.36 2.63
CA GLY A 828 -37.80 14.90 4.02
C GLY A 828 -38.50 13.56 4.29
N GLY A 829 -39.23 13.00 3.30
CA GLY A 829 -40.00 11.76 3.43
C GLY A 829 -41.19 11.86 4.40
N ASN A 830 -41.71 13.06 4.63
CA ASN A 830 -42.83 13.24 5.55
C ASN A 830 -44.16 12.88 4.87
N ILE A 831 -44.57 11.59 5.01
CA ILE A 831 -45.77 11.06 4.34
C ILE A 831 -47.06 11.74 4.78
N GLY A 832 -47.17 12.12 6.07
CA GLY A 832 -48.36 12.79 6.60
C GLY A 832 -48.60 14.16 5.94
N VAL A 833 -47.52 14.94 5.85
CA VAL A 833 -47.56 16.27 5.17
C VAL A 833 -47.73 16.11 3.67
N LEU A 834 -46.96 15.19 3.04
CA LEU A 834 -47.05 14.91 1.64
C LEU A 834 -48.50 14.54 1.21
N LYS A 835 -49.11 13.62 1.97
CA LYS A 835 -50.48 13.17 1.76
C LYS A 835 -51.50 14.32 1.92
N SER A 836 -51.39 15.13 2.97
CA SER A 836 -52.23 16.26 3.22
C SER A 836 -52.17 17.31 2.11
N LEU A 837 -50.93 17.65 1.64
CA LEU A 837 -50.74 18.59 0.52
C LEU A 837 -51.32 18.08 -0.80
N LEU A 838 -51.16 16.78 -1.09
CA LEU A 838 -51.72 16.15 -2.29
C LEU A 838 -53.26 16.07 -2.23
N GLU A 839 -53.85 15.83 -1.06
CA GLU A 839 -55.28 15.82 -0.84
C GLU A 839 -55.89 17.24 -0.97
N GLN A 840 -55.10 18.29 -0.73
CA GLN A 840 -55.46 19.68 -0.96
C GLN A 840 -55.24 20.13 -2.40
N GLY A 841 -54.87 19.22 -3.29
CA GLY A 841 -54.74 19.47 -4.74
C GLY A 841 -53.41 20.09 -5.17
N ALA A 842 -52.34 19.91 -4.39
CA ALA A 842 -50.98 20.30 -4.83
C ALA A 842 -50.56 19.49 -6.07
N ASP A 843 -49.93 20.16 -7.03
CA ASP A 843 -49.42 19.48 -8.25
C ASP A 843 -48.19 18.65 -7.91
N PHE A 844 -48.30 17.32 -7.96
CA PHE A 844 -47.24 16.37 -7.69
C PHE A 844 -46.12 16.34 -8.75
N ASN A 845 -46.25 17.01 -9.89
CA ASN A 845 -45.25 17.17 -10.93
C ASN A 845 -44.64 18.59 -10.97
N ILE A 846 -44.91 19.39 -9.97
CA ILE A 846 -44.37 20.74 -9.87
C ILE A 846 -42.84 20.71 -9.83
N ARG A 847 -42.20 21.71 -10.47
CA ARG A 847 -40.75 21.80 -10.62
C ARG A 847 -40.15 22.93 -9.82
N ASP A 848 -39.03 22.67 -9.15
CA ASP A 848 -38.24 23.72 -8.47
C ASP A 848 -37.35 24.50 -9.48
N GLU A 849 -36.53 25.39 -8.99
CA GLU A 849 -35.58 26.20 -9.80
C GLU A 849 -34.57 25.37 -10.61
N TYR A 850 -34.28 24.12 -10.19
CA TYR A 850 -33.46 23.15 -10.90
C TYR A 850 -34.25 22.16 -11.75
N TYR A 851 -35.57 22.42 -11.98
CA TYR A 851 -36.52 21.55 -12.68
C TYR A 851 -36.74 20.19 -12.03
N ARG A 852 -36.32 20.02 -10.75
CA ARG A 852 -36.56 18.78 -9.99
C ARG A 852 -38.01 18.72 -9.51
N THR A 853 -38.64 17.56 -9.66
CA THR A 853 -39.97 17.28 -9.13
C THR A 853 -39.87 16.73 -7.69
N PRO A 854 -40.98 16.74 -6.90
CA PRO A 854 -40.99 16.04 -5.60
C PRO A 854 -40.53 14.59 -5.67
N LEU A 855 -40.82 13.88 -6.78
CA LEU A 855 -40.37 12.50 -7.00
C LEU A 855 -38.83 12.42 -7.14
N VAL A 856 -38.19 13.38 -7.81
CA VAL A 856 -36.73 13.45 -7.92
C VAL A 856 -36.11 13.62 -6.54
N LEU A 857 -36.63 14.51 -5.72
CA LEU A 857 -36.10 14.75 -4.35
C LEU A 857 -36.33 13.56 -3.42
N ALA A 858 -37.51 12.93 -3.50
CA ALA A 858 -37.78 11.72 -2.74
C ALA A 858 -36.85 10.56 -3.13
N ALA A 859 -36.56 10.40 -4.45
CA ALA A 859 -35.66 9.39 -4.97
C ALA A 859 -34.17 9.67 -4.61
N THR A 860 -33.77 10.94 -4.55
CA THR A 860 -32.43 11.38 -4.13
C THR A 860 -32.11 10.95 -2.69
N ASN A 861 -33.07 11.05 -1.80
CA ASN A 861 -32.91 10.76 -0.37
C ASN A 861 -33.35 9.33 0.04
N GLY A 862 -33.79 8.52 -0.93
CA GLY A 862 -34.18 7.14 -0.68
C GLY A 862 -35.52 6.96 0.07
N ASN A 863 -36.38 7.97 0.05
CA ASN A 863 -37.66 7.98 0.78
C ASN A 863 -38.72 7.11 0.09
N LEU A 864 -38.65 5.78 0.30
CA LEU A 864 -39.49 4.80 -0.41
C LEU A 864 -40.98 5.08 -0.32
N ASP A 865 -41.49 5.39 0.88
CA ASP A 865 -42.93 5.64 1.07
C ASP A 865 -43.39 6.93 0.36
N ALA A 866 -42.55 7.97 0.29
CA ALA A 866 -42.83 9.18 -0.46
C ALA A 866 -42.83 8.90 -1.98
N VAL A 867 -41.84 8.13 -2.46
CA VAL A 867 -41.78 7.66 -3.86
C VAL A 867 -43.06 6.87 -4.20
N ARG A 868 -43.41 5.92 -3.36
CA ARG A 868 -44.64 5.12 -3.52
C ARG A 868 -45.88 6.01 -3.65
N LEU A 869 -46.10 6.90 -2.68
CA LEU A 869 -47.25 7.80 -2.64
C LEU A 869 -47.34 8.71 -3.87
N LEU A 870 -46.18 9.27 -4.28
CA LEU A 870 -46.13 10.14 -5.47
C LEU A 870 -46.44 9.39 -6.78
N ILE A 871 -45.89 8.17 -6.94
CA ILE A 871 -46.14 7.31 -8.10
C ILE A 871 -47.65 6.88 -8.13
N GLU A 872 -48.21 6.47 -7.00
CA GLU A 872 -49.63 6.13 -6.86
C GLU A 872 -50.54 7.29 -7.24
N ARG A 873 -50.07 8.54 -7.06
CA ARG A 873 -50.81 9.75 -7.47
C ARG A 873 -50.55 10.18 -8.90
N GLY A 874 -49.70 9.46 -9.66
CA GLY A 874 -49.45 9.70 -11.09
C GLY A 874 -48.22 10.58 -11.37
N ALA A 875 -47.29 10.69 -10.46
CA ALA A 875 -46.03 11.43 -10.69
C ALA A 875 -45.23 10.81 -11.85
N GLN A 876 -44.65 11.69 -12.69
CA GLN A 876 -43.88 11.29 -13.87
C GLN A 876 -42.52 10.66 -13.47
N VAL A 877 -42.38 9.35 -13.64
CA VAL A 877 -41.15 8.58 -13.28
C VAL A 877 -39.94 8.96 -14.13
N GLU A 878 -40.17 9.52 -15.35
CA GLU A 878 -39.14 9.97 -16.30
C GLU A 878 -38.91 11.48 -16.26
N SER A 879 -39.38 12.20 -15.23
CA SER A 879 -39.12 13.62 -15.07
C SER A 879 -37.63 13.91 -15.05
N ARG A 880 -37.20 14.97 -15.77
CA ARG A 880 -35.77 15.33 -15.89
C ARG A 880 -35.54 16.71 -15.29
N ASP A 881 -34.44 16.84 -14.59
CA ASP A 881 -33.90 18.12 -14.08
C ASP A 881 -33.11 18.89 -15.15
N VAL A 882 -32.52 20.02 -14.77
CA VAL A 882 -31.70 20.87 -15.67
C VAL A 882 -30.47 20.17 -16.24
N TRP A 883 -30.00 19.10 -15.64
CA TRP A 883 -28.84 18.29 -16.10
C TRP A 883 -29.27 17.00 -16.82
N GLY A 884 -30.56 16.82 -17.02
CA GLY A 884 -31.14 15.63 -17.67
C GLY A 884 -31.24 14.39 -16.77
N TRP A 885 -31.06 14.53 -15.45
CA TRP A 885 -31.15 13.42 -14.49
C TRP A 885 -32.63 13.07 -14.24
N THR A 886 -32.89 11.76 -14.19
CA THR A 886 -34.19 11.21 -13.79
C THR A 886 -34.18 10.76 -12.34
N PRO A 887 -35.32 10.47 -11.70
CA PRO A 887 -35.36 9.87 -10.36
C PRO A 887 -34.49 8.60 -10.25
N LEU A 888 -34.46 7.78 -11.33
CA LEU A 888 -33.64 6.56 -11.34
C LEU A 888 -32.14 6.84 -11.39
N HIS A 889 -31.67 7.92 -12.03
CA HIS A 889 -30.26 8.32 -11.96
C HIS A 889 -29.83 8.64 -10.52
N TYR A 890 -30.65 9.40 -9.80
CA TYR A 890 -30.36 9.75 -8.40
C TYR A 890 -30.41 8.54 -7.49
N ALA A 891 -31.44 7.71 -7.57
CA ALA A 891 -31.54 6.49 -6.78
C ALA A 891 -30.36 5.54 -7.04
N SER A 892 -29.90 5.42 -8.29
CA SER A 892 -28.74 4.60 -8.67
C SER A 892 -27.42 5.17 -8.18
N ARG A 893 -27.27 6.51 -8.23
CA ARG A 893 -26.06 7.20 -7.72
C ARG A 893 -25.86 7.01 -6.22
N PHE A 894 -26.95 7.06 -5.46
CA PHE A 894 -26.92 7.00 -4.00
C PHE A 894 -27.19 5.59 -3.43
N GLY A 895 -27.42 4.60 -4.30
CA GLY A 895 -27.52 3.18 -3.90
C GLY A 895 -28.85 2.77 -3.28
N HIS A 896 -29.92 3.51 -3.55
CA HIS A 896 -31.25 3.27 -2.98
C HIS A 896 -31.98 2.12 -3.71
N LEU A 897 -31.68 0.86 -3.35
CA LEU A 897 -32.17 -0.34 -4.04
C LEU A 897 -33.69 -0.39 -4.17
N GLU A 898 -34.43 -0.25 -3.05
CA GLU A 898 -35.89 -0.38 -3.05
C GLU A 898 -36.58 0.74 -3.82
N VAL A 899 -36.01 1.95 -3.80
CA VAL A 899 -36.48 3.07 -4.63
C VAL A 899 -36.19 2.80 -6.10
N SER A 900 -34.98 2.31 -6.43
CA SER A 900 -34.63 1.93 -7.81
C SER A 900 -35.55 0.84 -8.33
N ARG A 901 -35.84 -0.18 -7.53
CA ARG A 901 -36.80 -1.24 -7.87
C ARG A 901 -38.20 -0.67 -8.16
N MET A 902 -38.71 0.15 -7.23
CA MET A 902 -40.02 0.77 -7.37
C MET A 902 -40.14 1.60 -8.66
N LEU A 903 -39.10 2.37 -9.00
CA LEU A 903 -39.07 3.18 -10.21
C LEU A 903 -39.04 2.30 -11.48
N VAL A 904 -38.23 1.25 -11.49
CA VAL A 904 -38.16 0.32 -12.64
C VAL A 904 -39.47 -0.46 -12.83
N ASP A 905 -40.07 -0.96 -11.74
CA ASP A 905 -41.37 -1.67 -11.76
C ASP A 905 -42.49 -0.77 -12.29
N HIS A 906 -42.36 0.57 -12.17
CA HIS A 906 -43.30 1.53 -12.67
C HIS A 906 -42.87 2.19 -13.99
N GLY A 907 -41.95 1.54 -14.75
CA GLY A 907 -41.62 1.86 -16.12
C GLY A 907 -40.52 2.89 -16.31
N ALA A 908 -39.68 3.12 -15.31
CA ALA A 908 -38.48 3.94 -15.53
C ALA A 908 -37.52 3.24 -16.49
N ASN A 909 -37.05 3.96 -17.50
CA ASN A 909 -36.13 3.43 -18.49
C ASN A 909 -34.70 3.29 -17.90
N VAL A 910 -34.23 2.06 -17.76
CA VAL A 910 -32.91 1.75 -17.19
C VAL A 910 -31.73 2.21 -18.05
N ASN A 911 -31.98 2.55 -19.33
CA ASN A 911 -30.98 2.99 -20.31
C ASN A 911 -31.05 4.49 -20.58
N THR A 912 -31.76 5.24 -19.76
CA THR A 912 -31.83 6.72 -19.90
C THR A 912 -30.43 7.31 -19.70
N ARG A 913 -30.09 8.31 -20.56
CA ARG A 913 -28.82 9.04 -20.49
C ARG A 913 -29.06 10.48 -20.06
N GLN A 914 -28.24 10.95 -19.12
CA GLN A 914 -28.20 12.36 -18.74
C GLN A 914 -27.23 13.16 -19.65
N GLN A 915 -27.01 14.46 -19.43
CA GLN A 915 -26.22 15.32 -20.33
C GLN A 915 -24.79 14.85 -20.58
N ASN A 916 -24.12 14.24 -19.58
CA ASN A 916 -22.77 13.68 -19.72
C ASN A 916 -22.79 12.19 -20.10
N LEU A 917 -23.88 11.72 -20.71
CA LEU A 917 -24.11 10.38 -21.25
C LEU A 917 -24.06 9.24 -20.21
N TYR A 918 -23.99 9.54 -18.89
CA TYR A 918 -24.07 8.49 -17.86
C TYR A 918 -25.45 7.87 -17.82
N THR A 919 -25.50 6.55 -17.73
CA THR A 919 -26.71 5.77 -17.47
C THR A 919 -26.88 5.50 -15.98
N PRO A 920 -28.05 5.07 -15.50
CA PRO A 920 -28.20 4.58 -14.12
C PRO A 920 -27.20 3.47 -13.76
N LEU A 921 -26.88 2.57 -14.72
CA LEU A 921 -25.87 1.53 -14.51
C LEU A 921 -24.46 2.11 -14.34
N ASP A 922 -24.06 3.10 -15.14
CA ASP A 922 -22.78 3.79 -14.96
C ASP A 922 -22.67 4.43 -13.58
N LEU A 923 -23.73 5.09 -13.11
CA LEU A 923 -23.73 5.76 -11.80
C LEU A 923 -23.65 4.75 -10.64
N SER A 924 -24.36 3.63 -10.73
CA SER A 924 -24.25 2.57 -9.74
C SER A 924 -22.86 1.90 -9.77
N ALA A 925 -22.27 1.73 -10.96
CA ALA A 925 -20.93 1.19 -11.16
C ALA A 925 -19.82 2.12 -10.63
N ARG A 926 -19.97 3.45 -10.87
CA ARG A 926 -19.06 4.49 -10.38
C ARG A 926 -19.01 4.60 -8.86
N ASN A 927 -20.11 4.30 -8.19
CA ASN A 927 -20.26 4.46 -6.73
C ASN A 927 -20.26 3.10 -5.98
N GLY A 928 -20.05 1.97 -6.66
CA GLY A 928 -19.91 0.65 -6.06
C GLY A 928 -21.22 0.02 -5.54
N HIS A 929 -22.38 0.45 -6.06
CA HIS A 929 -23.68 -0.03 -5.58
C HIS A 929 -24.08 -1.36 -6.23
N PHE A 930 -23.48 -2.47 -5.78
CA PHE A 930 -23.66 -3.82 -6.33
C PHE A 930 -25.13 -4.23 -6.49
N ALA A 931 -25.94 -4.03 -5.44
CA ALA A 931 -27.35 -4.47 -5.46
C ALA A 931 -28.19 -3.68 -6.51
N VAL A 932 -27.92 -2.38 -6.67
CA VAL A 932 -28.58 -1.56 -7.68
C VAL A 932 -28.09 -1.92 -9.08
N ALA A 933 -26.78 -2.11 -9.28
CA ALA A 933 -26.22 -2.56 -10.55
C ALA A 933 -26.84 -3.90 -10.99
N LYS A 934 -26.97 -4.86 -10.06
CA LYS A 934 -27.62 -6.15 -10.32
C LYS A 934 -29.07 -5.98 -10.76
N LEU A 935 -29.83 -5.18 -10.04
CA LEU A 935 -31.23 -4.88 -10.41
C LEU A 935 -31.33 -4.31 -11.82
N LEU A 936 -30.48 -3.34 -12.16
CA LEU A 936 -30.49 -2.69 -13.47
C LEU A 936 -30.14 -3.66 -14.62
N LEU A 937 -29.17 -4.56 -14.38
CA LEU A 937 -28.79 -5.61 -15.34
C LEU A 937 -29.91 -6.61 -15.54
N GLU A 938 -30.58 -7.07 -14.47
CA GLU A 938 -31.74 -7.96 -14.54
C GLU A 938 -32.90 -7.37 -15.36
N HIS A 939 -32.94 -6.02 -15.52
CA HIS A 939 -33.96 -5.31 -16.31
C HIS A 939 -33.41 -4.77 -17.63
N GLY A 940 -32.29 -5.30 -18.14
CA GLY A 940 -31.78 -5.02 -19.49
C GLY A 940 -31.00 -3.71 -19.61
N ALA A 941 -30.26 -3.33 -18.59
CA ALA A 941 -29.36 -2.18 -18.70
C ALA A 941 -28.20 -2.47 -19.68
N ASP A 942 -27.95 -1.51 -20.58
CA ASP A 942 -26.91 -1.62 -21.62
C ASP A 942 -25.50 -1.54 -21.00
N ILE A 943 -24.80 -2.68 -20.99
CA ILE A 943 -23.44 -2.80 -20.48
C ILE A 943 -22.38 -2.16 -21.39
N HIS A 944 -22.73 -1.85 -22.65
CA HIS A 944 -21.86 -1.24 -23.65
C HIS A 944 -22.08 0.27 -23.80
N ALA A 945 -23.03 0.85 -23.06
CA ALA A 945 -23.25 2.28 -23.05
C ALA A 945 -21.97 3.00 -22.63
N VAL A 946 -21.52 3.99 -23.42
CA VAL A 946 -20.34 4.79 -23.08
C VAL A 946 -20.75 6.17 -22.58
N ASN A 947 -20.10 6.63 -21.50
CA ASN A 947 -20.25 7.97 -20.96
C ASN A 947 -19.42 9.00 -21.75
N ASP A 948 -19.43 10.26 -21.36
CA ASP A 948 -18.68 11.36 -22.01
C ASP A 948 -17.15 11.21 -21.98
N HIS A 949 -16.62 10.34 -21.12
CA HIS A 949 -15.22 9.96 -21.09
C HIS A 949 -14.89 8.73 -21.96
N GLY A 950 -15.85 8.22 -22.73
CA GLY A 950 -15.71 7.04 -23.57
C GLY A 950 -15.61 5.72 -22.78
N GLN A 951 -15.99 5.72 -21.51
CA GLN A 951 -15.91 4.55 -20.64
C GLN A 951 -17.26 3.81 -20.56
N THR A 952 -17.22 2.49 -20.62
CA THR A 952 -18.36 1.63 -20.31
C THR A 952 -18.56 1.48 -18.79
N PRO A 953 -19.74 1.04 -18.30
CA PRO A 953 -19.97 0.79 -16.87
C PRO A 953 -18.95 -0.18 -16.27
N TYR A 954 -18.49 -1.16 -17.02
CA TYR A 954 -17.40 -2.06 -16.62
C TYR A 954 -16.08 -1.31 -16.38
N GLN A 955 -15.66 -0.47 -17.34
CA GLN A 955 -14.43 0.32 -17.21
C GLN A 955 -14.54 1.36 -16.11
N THR A 956 -15.71 1.96 -15.92
CA THR A 956 -15.99 2.88 -14.83
C THR A 956 -15.83 2.20 -13.47
N SER A 957 -16.44 1.02 -13.27
CA SER A 957 -16.30 0.29 -12.00
C SER A 957 -14.86 -0.13 -11.70
N GLN A 958 -14.09 -0.54 -12.71
CA GLN A 958 -12.67 -0.84 -12.58
C GLN A 958 -11.84 0.39 -12.19
N GLY A 959 -12.07 1.53 -12.88
CA GLY A 959 -11.32 2.77 -12.63
C GLY A 959 -11.52 3.32 -11.21
N PHE A 960 -12.69 3.07 -10.61
CA PHE A 960 -13.00 3.45 -9.21
C PHE A 960 -12.73 2.32 -8.20
N GLY A 961 -12.24 1.15 -8.61
CA GLY A 961 -11.81 0.06 -7.74
C GLY A 961 -12.93 -0.87 -7.24
N TYR A 962 -14.12 -0.80 -7.80
CA TYR A 962 -15.27 -1.64 -7.39
C TYR A 962 -15.29 -2.98 -8.14
N ARG A 963 -14.41 -3.90 -7.74
CA ARG A 963 -14.20 -5.21 -8.38
C ARG A 963 -15.45 -6.07 -8.47
N GLU A 964 -16.23 -6.15 -7.40
CA GLU A 964 -17.47 -6.96 -7.37
C GLU A 964 -18.49 -6.49 -8.40
N VAL A 965 -18.64 -5.17 -8.58
CA VAL A 965 -19.53 -4.60 -9.60
C VAL A 965 -18.99 -4.85 -10.99
N ALA A 966 -17.67 -4.73 -11.20
CA ALA A 966 -17.03 -5.04 -12.47
C ALA A 966 -17.23 -6.51 -12.86
N GLU A 967 -17.05 -7.44 -11.93
CA GLU A 967 -17.28 -8.86 -12.18
C GLU A 967 -18.74 -9.16 -12.51
N LEU A 968 -19.68 -8.57 -11.79
CA LEU A 968 -21.10 -8.70 -12.07
C LEU A 968 -21.46 -8.27 -13.51
N ILE A 969 -20.94 -7.11 -13.95
CA ILE A 969 -21.20 -6.59 -15.31
C ILE A 969 -20.55 -7.50 -16.36
N ARG A 970 -19.34 -8.01 -16.11
CA ARG A 970 -18.63 -8.94 -17.00
C ARG A 970 -19.35 -10.29 -17.14
N GLU A 971 -19.87 -10.82 -16.04
CA GLU A 971 -20.63 -12.07 -16.05
C GLU A 971 -21.93 -11.96 -16.86
N HIS A 972 -22.63 -10.81 -16.75
CA HIS A 972 -23.84 -10.55 -17.54
C HIS A 972 -23.53 -10.46 -19.05
N GLY A 973 -22.37 -9.87 -19.43
CA GLY A 973 -21.95 -9.78 -20.82
C GLY A 973 -21.41 -11.08 -21.43
N ARG A 974 -21.28 -12.16 -20.65
CA ARG A 974 -20.94 -13.50 -21.15
C ARG A 974 -22.17 -14.41 -21.30
N ALA A 975 -23.28 -13.98 -20.77
CA ALA A 975 -24.54 -14.75 -20.83
C ALA A 975 -25.40 -14.39 -22.07
N ASP A 976 -25.12 -13.24 -22.71
CA ASP A 976 -25.62 -12.83 -24.03
C ASP A 976 -24.62 -13.22 -25.14
#